data_77969b515de9313ad4e94ea869b7cfd4
#
_entry.id   77969b515de9313ad4e94ea869b7cfd4
#
_cell.length_a   1.000
_cell.length_b   1.000
_cell.length_c   1.000
_cell.angle_alpha   90.00
_cell.angle_beta   90.00
_cell.angle_gamma   90.00
#
_symmetry.space_group_name_H-M   'P 1'
#
loop_
_entity.id
_entity.type
_entity.pdbx_description
1 polymer ?
#
loop_
_entity_poly.entity_id
_entity_poly.type
_entity_poly.pdbx_seq_one_letter_code
_entity_poly.pdbx_strand_id
1 'polypeptide(L)'
;MATETTNPAAAAANARNSAVVRFAGDSGDGMQLAGTQLTDTSAILGNDVATLPDYPAEIRAPAGTVAGVSGFQVNFAAEQIFTPGDVVNALIAMNPAAFKAHIADVEPGGIVVVNETEFSKTNLKKAGFEPGYNPIEDEKYEQQFKLYKVPITKLNQEALKDSGMSPKDVNRCKNMFALGIVYWIFDRPLDTTIRHLTETFAVRKNRPEVADANIAALKAGYFFGETAEIFPVRYSVAKAPIPKGLYRKVTGNEALAMGLITASKLAKKSLHYCTYPITPASDILHYLAPAKNFGVKTFQAEDEIAAMCAAIGVGFAGQLGVTGTSGPGLALKGEALGLAVMTELPVVVVNVQRGGPSTGLPTKTEQSDLWQAMYGRNGDCPAVVIAPQSPGDCFNAAIEACRIALTRMMPVVLLTDGYIANGSEPWRVPKESDFEPIEITHADYEPTGEKDDPGFAPYTRNENLTRPWAIPGNPGTEHRIGGLEKANGSGAVSYDPTNHQTMTRIRAEKVARVANMVPDIQVTGDEDAKLLVLGWGGPYGSILTAVNNIREQGKKVACTHLRYMNPMPSNLREVLAKFDQVLIPELNNGQLRLILRGKYLCDARGLNKIQGKPFLIEEIEQAIELLLSGEWGDAEALYPVDGNVDVNAQALEV
;
A
#
# COMPACT_ATOMS: atom_id res chain seq x y z
N MET A 1 1.77 -35.31 -31.42
CA MET A 1 0.72 -34.26 -31.43
C MET A 1 -0.61 -34.98 -31.20
N ALA A 2 -1.05 -35.06 -29.96
CA ALA A 2 -2.39 -35.46 -29.60
C ALA A 2 -3.10 -34.20 -29.14
N THR A 3 -4.02 -33.71 -29.94
CA THR A 3 -4.95 -32.64 -29.56
C THR A 3 -5.92 -33.21 -28.57
N GLU A 4 -5.72 -32.96 -27.27
CA GLU A 4 -6.75 -33.19 -26.27
C GLU A 4 -7.96 -32.32 -26.60
N THR A 5 -9.01 -32.97 -27.12
CA THR A 5 -10.33 -32.34 -27.23
C THR A 5 -10.93 -32.22 -25.84
N THR A 6 -10.64 -31.09 -25.16
CA THR A 6 -11.37 -30.70 -23.96
C THR A 6 -12.84 -30.60 -24.31
N ASN A 7 -13.69 -31.33 -23.59
CA ASN A 7 -15.14 -31.24 -23.75
C ASN A 7 -15.58 -29.79 -23.41
N PRO A 8 -16.10 -29.01 -24.38
CA PRO A 8 -16.43 -27.58 -24.15
C PRO A 8 -17.49 -27.38 -23.05
N ALA A 9 -18.36 -28.37 -22.82
CA ALA A 9 -19.38 -28.30 -21.77
C ALA A 9 -18.78 -28.50 -20.36
N ALA A 10 -17.76 -29.37 -20.22
CA ALA A 10 -17.05 -29.55 -18.95
C ALA A 10 -16.16 -28.35 -18.62
N ALA A 11 -15.55 -27.70 -19.64
CA ALA A 11 -14.76 -26.48 -19.47
C ALA A 11 -15.64 -25.30 -19.05
N ALA A 12 -16.87 -25.18 -19.54
CA ALA A 12 -17.82 -24.14 -19.15
C ALA A 12 -18.36 -24.32 -17.72
N ALA A 13 -18.56 -25.59 -17.29
CA ALA A 13 -19.08 -25.90 -15.94
C ALA A 13 -18.10 -25.53 -14.79
N ASN A 14 -16.80 -25.43 -15.08
CA ASN A 14 -15.76 -25.13 -14.11
C ASN A 14 -15.17 -23.72 -14.26
N ALA A 15 -15.76 -22.88 -15.12
CA ALA A 15 -15.35 -21.50 -15.30
C ALA A 15 -15.77 -20.66 -14.07
N ARG A 16 -14.84 -19.85 -13.57
CA ARG A 16 -15.10 -18.85 -12.51
C ARG A 16 -14.78 -17.46 -13.03
N ASN A 17 -15.52 -16.46 -12.58
CA ASN A 17 -15.21 -15.05 -12.87
C ASN A 17 -13.96 -14.60 -12.09
N SER A 18 -13.79 -15.08 -10.88
CA SER A 18 -12.63 -14.81 -10.03
C SER A 18 -12.28 -15.99 -9.14
N ALA A 19 -11.07 -15.95 -8.59
CA ALA A 19 -10.66 -16.86 -7.53
C ALA A 19 -9.70 -16.16 -6.56
N VAL A 20 -9.99 -16.32 -5.27
CA VAL A 20 -9.17 -15.83 -4.16
C VAL A 20 -8.44 -17.00 -3.52
N VAL A 21 -7.12 -17.00 -3.62
CA VAL A 21 -6.24 -18.03 -3.07
C VAL A 21 -5.37 -17.44 -1.99
N ARG A 22 -5.33 -18.08 -0.82
CA ARG A 22 -4.44 -17.70 0.28
C ARG A 22 -3.45 -18.82 0.59
N PHE A 23 -2.17 -18.48 0.53
CA PHE A 23 -1.08 -19.29 1.07
C PHE A 23 -0.78 -18.84 2.50
N ALA A 24 -0.68 -19.75 3.44
CA ALA A 24 -0.37 -19.45 4.83
C ALA A 24 0.58 -20.50 5.45
N GLY A 25 1.56 -20.02 6.20
CA GLY A 25 2.59 -20.85 6.85
C GLY A 25 3.46 -20.00 7.76
N ASP A 26 4.56 -20.56 8.25
CA ASP A 26 5.55 -19.78 9.01
C ASP A 26 6.30 -18.81 8.10
N SER A 27 6.85 -17.74 8.68
CA SER A 27 7.63 -16.72 7.96
C SER A 27 8.78 -17.30 7.09
N GLY A 28 9.30 -18.48 7.46
CA GLY A 28 10.35 -19.18 6.71
C GLY A 28 9.85 -20.13 5.61
N ASP A 29 8.55 -20.36 5.49
CA ASP A 29 7.97 -21.34 4.57
C ASP A 29 7.86 -20.85 3.13
N GLY A 30 8.18 -19.58 2.86
CA GLY A 30 8.20 -19.02 1.51
C GLY A 30 6.82 -18.71 0.92
N MET A 31 5.83 -18.41 1.76
CA MET A 31 4.46 -18.09 1.32
C MET A 31 4.41 -16.85 0.45
N GLN A 32 5.21 -15.84 0.76
CA GLN A 32 5.34 -14.62 -0.05
C GLN A 32 5.82 -14.94 -1.48
N LEU A 33 6.77 -15.86 -1.64
CA LEU A 33 7.27 -16.27 -2.95
C LEU A 33 6.19 -17.05 -3.73
N ALA A 34 5.51 -17.99 -3.09
CA ALA A 34 4.44 -18.77 -3.74
C ALA A 34 3.31 -17.85 -4.24
N GLY A 35 2.83 -16.95 -3.38
CA GLY A 35 1.81 -15.96 -3.74
C GLY A 35 2.26 -15.03 -4.87
N THR A 36 3.49 -14.52 -4.81
CA THR A 36 4.06 -13.68 -5.88
C THR A 36 4.10 -14.43 -7.22
N GLN A 37 4.49 -15.72 -7.24
CA GLN A 37 4.54 -16.51 -8.46
C GLN A 37 3.15 -16.80 -9.04
N LEU A 38 2.14 -17.04 -8.18
CA LEU A 38 0.74 -17.17 -8.63
C LEU A 38 0.25 -15.85 -9.24
N THR A 39 0.57 -14.71 -8.60
CA THR A 39 0.24 -13.37 -9.10
C THR A 39 0.86 -13.12 -10.48
N ASP A 40 2.16 -13.36 -10.63
CA ASP A 40 2.89 -13.15 -11.88
C ASP A 40 2.32 -14.01 -13.01
N THR A 41 2.07 -15.28 -12.73
CA THR A 41 1.50 -16.22 -13.71
C THR A 41 0.08 -15.81 -14.12
N SER A 42 -0.78 -15.43 -13.17
CA SER A 42 -2.15 -14.98 -13.47
C SER A 42 -2.17 -13.67 -14.26
N ALA A 43 -1.32 -12.70 -13.92
CA ALA A 43 -1.20 -11.44 -14.67
C ALA A 43 -0.70 -11.68 -16.11
N ILE A 44 0.29 -12.56 -16.32
CA ILE A 44 0.80 -12.91 -17.65
C ILE A 44 -0.26 -13.62 -18.49
N LEU A 45 -1.13 -14.42 -17.88
CA LEU A 45 -2.28 -15.04 -18.55
C LEU A 45 -3.35 -14.02 -18.96
N GLY A 46 -3.27 -12.80 -18.45
CA GLY A 46 -4.19 -11.70 -18.76
C GLY A 46 -5.36 -11.58 -17.79
N ASN A 47 -5.27 -12.16 -16.59
CA ASN A 47 -6.21 -11.85 -15.52
C ASN A 47 -5.90 -10.48 -14.93
N ASP A 48 -6.92 -9.79 -14.43
CA ASP A 48 -6.69 -8.74 -13.45
C ASP A 48 -6.35 -9.37 -12.10
N VAL A 49 -5.47 -8.73 -11.33
CA VAL A 49 -4.98 -9.30 -10.07
C VAL A 49 -4.88 -8.23 -8.97
N ALA A 50 -5.24 -8.61 -7.75
CA ALA A 50 -5.01 -7.80 -6.56
C ALA A 50 -4.49 -8.69 -5.43
N THR A 51 -3.54 -8.18 -4.64
CA THR A 51 -2.87 -8.98 -3.62
C THR A 51 -2.90 -8.34 -2.24
N LEU A 52 -2.86 -9.20 -1.22
CA LEU A 52 -2.70 -8.82 0.18
C LEU A 52 -1.59 -9.68 0.80
N PRO A 53 -0.34 -9.21 0.80
CA PRO A 53 0.70 -9.81 1.61
C PRO A 53 0.40 -9.61 3.10
N ASP A 54 0.41 -10.68 3.88
CA ASP A 54 0.25 -10.63 5.33
C ASP A 54 1.53 -11.13 5.99
N TYR A 55 2.20 -10.23 6.68
CA TYR A 55 3.43 -10.53 7.40
C TYR A 55 3.11 -10.82 8.87
N PRO A 56 3.95 -11.64 9.55
CA PRO A 56 3.77 -11.91 10.97
C PRO A 56 3.57 -10.63 11.78
N ALA A 57 2.66 -10.66 12.73
CA ALA A 57 2.44 -9.54 13.63
C ALA A 57 3.69 -9.25 14.49
N GLU A 58 4.44 -10.28 14.83
CA GLU A 58 5.70 -10.21 15.56
C GLU A 58 6.87 -10.68 14.66
N ILE A 59 7.87 -9.82 14.48
CA ILE A 59 9.02 -10.05 13.58
C ILE A 59 9.85 -11.29 13.98
N ARG A 60 9.80 -11.71 15.24
CA ARG A 60 10.55 -12.85 15.80
C ARG A 60 9.67 -13.83 16.55
N ALA A 61 8.40 -13.94 16.17
CA ALA A 61 7.53 -14.96 16.75
C ALA A 61 8.12 -16.37 16.58
N PRO A 62 7.97 -17.25 17.57
CA PRO A 62 8.40 -18.63 17.44
C PRO A 62 7.65 -19.34 16.30
N ALA A 63 8.37 -20.14 15.52
CA ALA A 63 7.79 -20.91 14.43
C ALA A 63 6.72 -21.89 14.95
N GLY A 64 5.59 -21.96 14.25
CA GLY A 64 4.43 -22.78 14.59
C GLY A 64 3.43 -22.12 15.54
N THR A 65 3.62 -20.84 15.91
CA THR A 65 2.64 -20.04 16.68
C THR A 65 1.79 -19.18 15.75
N VAL A 66 0.57 -18.84 16.17
CA VAL A 66 -0.34 -17.98 15.38
C VAL A 66 0.28 -16.61 15.10
N ALA A 67 0.99 -16.03 16.05
CA ALA A 67 1.69 -14.74 15.88
C ALA A 67 2.80 -14.78 14.81
N GLY A 68 3.35 -15.97 14.51
CA GLY A 68 4.41 -16.19 13.50
C GLY A 68 3.89 -16.52 12.10
N VAL A 69 2.59 -16.56 11.89
CA VAL A 69 1.99 -16.89 10.59
C VAL A 69 2.25 -15.76 9.60
N SER A 70 2.73 -16.15 8.42
CA SER A 70 2.84 -15.33 7.22
C SER A 70 1.81 -15.81 6.20
N GLY A 71 1.08 -14.89 5.61
CA GLY A 71 0.07 -15.16 4.59
C GLY A 71 0.32 -14.38 3.31
N PHE A 72 -0.23 -14.86 2.20
CA PHE A 72 -0.28 -14.12 0.95
C PHE A 72 -1.58 -14.47 0.23
N GLN A 73 -2.44 -13.47 0.09
CA GLN A 73 -3.69 -13.62 -0.64
C GLN A 73 -3.55 -13.05 -2.05
N VAL A 74 -4.06 -13.80 -3.02
CA VAL A 74 -4.13 -13.39 -4.43
C VAL A 74 -5.56 -13.52 -4.88
N ASN A 75 -6.15 -12.44 -5.33
CA ASN A 75 -7.37 -12.43 -6.12
C ASN A 75 -6.97 -12.28 -7.59
N PHE A 76 -7.48 -13.15 -8.47
CA PHE A 76 -7.31 -13.05 -9.91
C PHE A 76 -8.65 -13.28 -10.60
N ALA A 77 -8.98 -12.43 -11.59
CA ALA A 77 -10.32 -12.34 -12.14
C ALA A 77 -10.33 -12.21 -13.66
N ALA A 78 -11.49 -12.58 -14.25
CA ALA A 78 -11.84 -12.37 -15.65
C ALA A 78 -12.44 -10.98 -15.92
N GLU A 79 -12.52 -10.14 -14.90
CA GLU A 79 -13.04 -8.78 -14.92
C GLU A 79 -12.11 -7.85 -14.13
N GLN A 80 -12.37 -6.56 -14.18
CA GLN A 80 -11.59 -5.60 -13.38
C GLN A 80 -11.94 -5.73 -11.90
N ILE A 81 -10.91 -5.85 -11.06
CA ILE A 81 -11.03 -5.95 -9.61
C ILE A 81 -10.21 -4.85 -8.92
N PHE A 82 -10.64 -4.46 -7.72
CA PHE A 82 -10.02 -3.37 -6.97
C PHE A 82 -9.59 -3.79 -5.56
N THR A 83 -9.86 -5.05 -5.17
CA THR A 83 -9.57 -5.59 -3.84
C THR A 83 -8.97 -6.98 -3.90
N PRO A 84 -8.25 -7.41 -2.86
CA PRO A 84 -7.77 -8.79 -2.76
C PRO A 84 -8.88 -9.82 -2.49
N GLY A 85 -10.15 -9.39 -2.39
CA GLY A 85 -11.33 -10.21 -2.10
C GLY A 85 -11.56 -10.40 -0.60
N ASP A 86 -12.83 -10.51 -0.20
CA ASP A 86 -13.25 -10.62 1.20
C ASP A 86 -13.13 -12.07 1.69
N VAL A 87 -13.61 -13.02 0.90
CA VAL A 87 -13.63 -14.43 1.25
C VAL A 87 -12.63 -15.23 0.42
N VAL A 88 -12.04 -16.23 1.03
CA VAL A 88 -11.01 -17.09 0.41
C VAL A 88 -11.66 -18.31 -0.21
N ASN A 89 -11.49 -18.51 -1.52
CA ASN A 89 -11.99 -19.69 -2.23
C ASN A 89 -11.08 -20.91 -2.03
N ALA A 90 -9.77 -20.68 -1.83
CA ALA A 90 -8.80 -21.75 -1.58
C ALA A 90 -7.75 -21.32 -0.55
N LEU A 91 -7.66 -22.02 0.57
CA LEU A 91 -6.64 -21.87 1.60
C LEU A 91 -5.61 -23.00 1.49
N ILE A 92 -4.33 -22.63 1.43
CA ILE A 92 -3.21 -23.56 1.52
C ILE A 92 -2.53 -23.35 2.87
N ALA A 93 -2.83 -24.20 3.84
CA ALA A 93 -2.32 -24.12 5.20
C ALA A 93 -1.13 -25.06 5.42
N MET A 94 0.08 -24.50 5.54
CA MET A 94 1.31 -25.27 5.65
C MET A 94 1.55 -25.85 7.05
N ASN A 95 0.81 -25.40 8.07
CA ASN A 95 0.90 -25.89 9.45
C ASN A 95 -0.40 -25.59 10.24
N PRO A 96 -0.56 -26.14 11.47
CA PRO A 96 -1.74 -25.90 12.29
C PRO A 96 -1.99 -24.44 12.65
N ALA A 97 -0.94 -23.63 12.86
CA ALA A 97 -1.08 -22.23 13.18
C ALA A 97 -1.69 -21.43 12.01
N ALA A 98 -1.22 -21.70 10.79
CA ALA A 98 -1.78 -21.13 9.56
C ALA A 98 -3.24 -21.52 9.35
N PHE A 99 -3.59 -22.78 9.61
CA PHE A 99 -4.98 -23.25 9.59
C PHE A 99 -5.85 -22.48 10.57
N LYS A 100 -5.41 -22.39 11.86
CA LYS A 100 -6.15 -21.70 12.91
C LYS A 100 -6.36 -20.21 12.60
N ALA A 101 -5.33 -19.55 12.04
CA ALA A 101 -5.35 -18.12 11.74
C ALA A 101 -6.32 -17.76 10.61
N HIS A 102 -6.60 -18.68 9.65
CA HIS A 102 -7.25 -18.30 8.40
C HIS A 102 -8.44 -19.17 7.98
N ILE A 103 -8.77 -20.21 8.73
CA ILE A 103 -9.89 -21.10 8.35
C ILE A 103 -11.24 -20.37 8.35
N ALA A 104 -11.41 -19.38 9.23
CA ALA A 104 -12.63 -18.58 9.32
C ALA A 104 -12.85 -17.66 8.09
N ASP A 105 -11.79 -17.35 7.34
CA ASP A 105 -11.86 -16.49 6.15
C ASP A 105 -12.27 -17.28 4.89
N VAL A 106 -12.40 -18.62 4.97
CA VAL A 106 -12.72 -19.49 3.82
C VAL A 106 -14.23 -19.58 3.62
N GLU A 107 -14.69 -19.44 2.35
CA GLU A 107 -16.10 -19.60 1.99
C GLU A 107 -16.64 -21.01 2.32
N PRO A 108 -17.91 -21.16 2.70
CA PRO A 108 -18.54 -22.47 2.84
C PRO A 108 -18.41 -23.27 1.52
N GLY A 109 -17.94 -24.53 1.60
CA GLY A 109 -17.64 -25.36 0.43
C GLY A 109 -16.34 -24.99 -0.30
N GLY A 110 -15.57 -24.03 0.22
CA GLY A 110 -14.26 -23.65 -0.29
C GLY A 110 -13.22 -24.76 -0.16
N ILE A 111 -12.11 -24.60 -0.86
CA ILE A 111 -11.00 -25.55 -0.88
C ILE A 111 -10.05 -25.27 0.28
N VAL A 112 -9.72 -26.29 1.06
CA VAL A 112 -8.70 -26.22 2.11
C VAL A 112 -7.68 -27.34 1.90
N VAL A 113 -6.47 -26.98 1.51
CA VAL A 113 -5.34 -27.93 1.40
C VAL A 113 -4.45 -27.75 2.63
N VAL A 114 -4.30 -28.81 3.41
CA VAL A 114 -3.44 -28.81 4.60
C VAL A 114 -2.22 -29.70 4.40
N ASN A 115 -1.07 -29.24 4.86
CA ASN A 115 0.13 -30.06 4.92
C ASN A 115 0.04 -31.02 6.12
N GLU A 116 -0.58 -32.16 5.92
CA GLU A 116 -0.88 -33.16 6.94
C GLU A 116 0.36 -33.53 7.79
N THR A 117 1.53 -33.60 7.18
CA THR A 117 2.79 -33.94 7.87
C THR A 117 3.09 -33.04 9.06
N GLU A 118 2.66 -31.79 9.02
CA GLU A 118 2.92 -30.79 10.05
C GLU A 118 1.86 -30.79 11.19
N PHE A 119 0.76 -31.53 11.07
CA PHE A 119 -0.27 -31.61 12.11
C PHE A 119 0.10 -32.61 13.24
N SER A 120 1.33 -32.53 13.70
CA SER A 120 1.84 -33.31 14.82
C SER A 120 1.36 -32.74 16.17
N LYS A 121 1.31 -33.60 17.21
CA LYS A 121 0.94 -33.19 18.58
C LYS A 121 1.74 -31.95 19.07
N THR A 122 3.02 -31.87 18.72
CA THR A 122 3.89 -30.75 19.09
C THR A 122 3.49 -29.46 18.39
N ASN A 123 3.21 -29.50 17.09
CA ASN A 123 2.83 -28.32 16.32
C ASN A 123 1.40 -27.87 16.65
N LEU A 124 0.47 -28.79 16.90
CA LEU A 124 -0.88 -28.47 17.38
C LEU A 124 -0.83 -27.73 18.72
N LYS A 125 0.02 -28.20 19.66
CA LYS A 125 0.22 -27.50 20.94
C LYS A 125 0.80 -26.10 20.75
N LYS A 126 1.80 -25.92 19.87
CA LYS A 126 2.37 -24.59 19.57
C LYS A 126 1.34 -23.63 18.97
N ALA A 127 0.43 -24.13 18.13
CA ALA A 127 -0.66 -23.38 17.56
C ALA A 127 -1.79 -23.07 18.55
N GLY A 128 -1.69 -23.54 19.80
CA GLY A 128 -2.68 -23.30 20.84
C GLY A 128 -3.97 -24.12 20.69
N PHE A 129 -3.88 -25.33 20.13
CA PHE A 129 -4.99 -26.29 20.15
C PHE A 129 -4.97 -27.10 21.44
N GLU A 130 -6.14 -27.52 21.91
CA GLU A 130 -6.30 -28.35 23.10
C GLU A 130 -5.56 -29.69 22.98
N PRO A 131 -5.00 -30.20 24.10
CA PRO A 131 -4.31 -31.48 24.07
C PRO A 131 -5.21 -32.62 23.58
N GLY A 132 -4.77 -33.31 22.53
CA GLY A 132 -5.52 -34.44 21.95
C GLY A 132 -6.54 -34.04 20.87
N TYR A 133 -6.75 -32.74 20.63
CA TYR A 133 -7.58 -32.26 19.54
C TYR A 133 -6.74 -32.04 18.27
N ASN A 134 -7.24 -32.56 17.14
CA ASN A 134 -6.66 -32.34 15.84
C ASN A 134 -7.76 -31.80 14.88
N PRO A 135 -7.70 -30.55 14.43
CA PRO A 135 -8.78 -29.96 13.64
C PRO A 135 -8.97 -30.64 12.28
N ILE A 136 -7.94 -31.28 11.70
CA ILE A 136 -8.11 -31.98 10.42
C ILE A 136 -8.78 -33.38 10.57
N GLU A 137 -9.01 -33.83 11.78
CA GLU A 137 -9.76 -35.05 12.10
C GLU A 137 -11.20 -34.74 12.57
N ASP A 138 -11.55 -33.46 12.71
CA ASP A 138 -12.88 -33.00 13.14
C ASP A 138 -13.81 -32.91 11.93
N GLU A 139 -14.84 -33.77 11.90
CA GLU A 139 -15.82 -33.87 10.81
C GLU A 139 -16.50 -32.54 10.46
N LYS A 140 -16.59 -31.59 11.39
CA LYS A 140 -17.19 -30.26 11.13
C LYS A 140 -16.50 -29.52 9.99
N TYR A 141 -15.14 -29.64 9.88
CA TYR A 141 -14.41 -28.98 8.80
C TYR A 141 -14.56 -29.71 7.47
N GLU A 142 -14.70 -31.04 7.46
CA GLU A 142 -15.01 -31.82 6.24
C GLU A 142 -16.44 -31.56 5.75
N GLN A 143 -17.39 -31.28 6.66
CA GLN A 143 -18.76 -30.91 6.30
C GLN A 143 -18.86 -29.47 5.77
N GLN A 144 -18.02 -28.59 6.28
CA GLN A 144 -18.04 -27.16 5.94
C GLN A 144 -17.19 -26.83 4.70
N PHE A 145 -16.08 -27.55 4.48
CA PHE A 145 -15.09 -27.27 3.43
C PHE A 145 -14.73 -28.53 2.64
N LYS A 146 -14.16 -28.34 1.44
CA LYS A 146 -13.47 -29.38 0.71
C LYS A 146 -12.06 -29.53 1.27
N LEU A 147 -11.92 -30.28 2.37
CA LEU A 147 -10.69 -30.47 3.10
C LEU A 147 -9.81 -31.56 2.47
N TYR A 148 -8.65 -31.16 1.95
CA TYR A 148 -7.66 -32.05 1.35
C TYR A 148 -6.43 -32.19 2.25
N LYS A 149 -6.24 -33.39 2.82
CA LYS A 149 -5.10 -33.74 3.67
C LYS A 149 -3.96 -34.25 2.78
N VAL A 150 -2.96 -33.42 2.54
CA VAL A 150 -1.83 -33.73 1.65
C VAL A 150 -0.53 -33.74 2.47
N PRO A 151 0.24 -34.84 2.49
CA PRO A 151 1.52 -34.88 3.21
C PRO A 151 2.63 -34.16 2.42
N ILE A 152 2.46 -32.82 2.21
CA ILE A 152 3.30 -31.99 1.34
C ILE A 152 4.78 -32.11 1.68
N THR A 153 5.15 -32.02 2.97
CA THR A 153 6.55 -32.11 3.39
C THR A 153 7.15 -33.45 3.00
N LYS A 154 6.45 -34.56 3.22
CA LYS A 154 6.92 -35.92 2.90
C LYS A 154 7.05 -36.12 1.40
N LEU A 155 6.04 -35.71 0.62
CA LEU A 155 6.06 -35.84 -0.84
C LEU A 155 7.15 -34.97 -1.48
N ASN A 156 7.37 -33.78 -0.97
CA ASN A 156 8.48 -32.92 -1.40
C ASN A 156 9.85 -33.54 -1.12
N GLN A 157 10.03 -34.15 0.06
CA GLN A 157 11.27 -34.88 0.41
C GLN A 157 11.51 -36.07 -0.52
N GLU A 158 10.50 -36.84 -0.83
CA GLU A 158 10.61 -37.97 -1.78
C GLU A 158 10.94 -37.50 -3.20
N ALA A 159 10.28 -36.43 -3.68
CA ALA A 159 10.55 -35.86 -4.99
C ALA A 159 11.99 -35.33 -5.14
N LEU A 160 12.62 -34.92 -4.05
CA LEU A 160 13.96 -34.32 -4.02
C LEU A 160 15.03 -35.22 -3.39
N LYS A 161 14.75 -36.50 -3.15
CA LYS A 161 15.69 -37.42 -2.46
C LYS A 161 17.06 -37.54 -3.16
N ASP A 162 17.05 -37.46 -4.50
CA ASP A 162 18.24 -37.61 -5.33
C ASP A 162 18.88 -36.25 -5.71
N SER A 163 18.41 -35.13 -5.15
CA SER A 163 18.89 -33.77 -5.48
C SER A 163 20.28 -33.44 -4.93
N GLY A 164 20.81 -34.23 -4.01
CA GLY A 164 22.08 -33.94 -3.33
C GLY A 164 22.05 -32.75 -2.36
N MET A 165 20.88 -32.13 -2.13
CA MET A 165 20.71 -30.98 -1.25
C MET A 165 20.61 -31.40 0.22
N SER A 166 20.92 -30.45 1.13
CA SER A 166 20.72 -30.68 2.56
C SER A 166 19.22 -30.86 2.90
N PRO A 167 18.86 -31.65 3.93
CA PRO A 167 17.47 -31.81 4.35
C PRO A 167 16.78 -30.47 4.65
N LYS A 168 17.52 -29.49 5.15
CA LYS A 168 17.02 -28.13 5.41
C LYS A 168 16.66 -27.39 4.13
N ASP A 169 17.50 -27.50 3.09
CA ASP A 169 17.25 -26.83 1.81
C ASP A 169 16.16 -27.54 1.03
N VAL A 170 16.06 -28.87 1.08
CA VAL A 170 14.94 -29.66 0.54
C VAL A 170 13.61 -29.20 1.17
N ASN A 171 13.57 -29.04 2.50
CA ASN A 171 12.35 -28.59 3.19
C ASN A 171 11.92 -27.18 2.79
N ARG A 172 12.85 -26.33 2.36
CA ARG A 172 12.53 -24.99 1.86
C ARG A 172 11.80 -24.98 0.51
N CYS A 173 11.87 -26.07 -0.25
CA CYS A 173 11.20 -26.17 -1.55
C CYS A 173 9.72 -26.59 -1.45
N LYS A 174 9.21 -26.91 -0.25
CA LYS A 174 7.81 -27.37 -0.05
C LYS A 174 6.75 -26.34 -0.48
N ASN A 175 7.09 -25.04 -0.46
CA ASN A 175 6.23 -23.98 -0.97
C ASN A 175 5.99 -24.10 -2.49
N MET A 176 7.01 -24.53 -3.25
CA MET A 176 6.86 -24.77 -4.69
C MET A 176 6.00 -26.00 -4.96
N PHE A 177 6.09 -27.03 -4.13
CA PHE A 177 5.17 -28.18 -4.21
C PHE A 177 3.72 -27.74 -3.99
N ALA A 178 3.46 -26.94 -2.93
CA ALA A 178 2.14 -26.38 -2.65
C ALA A 178 1.63 -25.50 -3.80
N LEU A 179 2.51 -24.67 -4.37
CA LEU A 179 2.19 -23.85 -5.55
C LEU A 179 1.84 -24.71 -6.77
N GLY A 180 2.54 -25.83 -6.97
CA GLY A 180 2.25 -26.78 -8.05
C GLY A 180 0.83 -27.35 -7.96
N ILE A 181 0.38 -27.72 -6.76
CA ILE A 181 -1.01 -28.15 -6.52
C ILE A 181 -2.01 -27.05 -6.93
N VAL A 182 -1.76 -25.80 -6.50
CA VAL A 182 -2.62 -24.65 -6.84
C VAL A 182 -2.66 -24.41 -8.35
N TYR A 183 -1.52 -24.54 -9.02
CA TYR A 183 -1.46 -24.41 -10.48
C TYR A 183 -2.29 -25.46 -11.20
N TRP A 184 -2.30 -26.68 -10.70
CA TRP A 184 -3.17 -27.70 -11.25
C TRP A 184 -4.66 -27.39 -10.98
N ILE A 185 -5.03 -27.04 -9.75
CA ILE A 185 -6.42 -26.71 -9.38
C ILE A 185 -6.99 -25.57 -10.23
N PHE A 186 -6.21 -24.53 -10.51
CA PHE A 186 -6.66 -23.32 -11.21
C PHE A 186 -6.15 -23.22 -12.66
N ASP A 187 -5.72 -24.32 -13.24
CA ASP A 187 -5.29 -24.40 -14.64
C ASP A 187 -4.21 -23.36 -15.01
N ARG A 188 -3.12 -23.33 -14.25
CA ARG A 188 -2.01 -22.39 -14.45
C ARG A 188 -0.80 -23.08 -15.06
N PRO A 189 -0.16 -22.48 -16.10
CA PRO A 189 1.06 -23.04 -16.69
C PRO A 189 2.27 -22.84 -15.76
N LEU A 190 3.23 -23.76 -15.85
CA LEU A 190 4.44 -23.74 -15.02
C LEU A 190 5.53 -22.80 -15.56
N ASP A 191 5.49 -22.44 -16.85
CA ASP A 191 6.60 -21.83 -17.58
C ASP A 191 7.09 -20.51 -16.98
N THR A 192 6.16 -19.66 -16.53
CA THR A 192 6.48 -18.38 -15.91
C THR A 192 7.31 -18.56 -14.65
N THR A 193 6.87 -19.45 -13.76
CA THR A 193 7.59 -19.75 -12.50
C THR A 193 8.90 -20.47 -12.75
N ILE A 194 8.95 -21.43 -13.69
CA ILE A 194 10.21 -22.11 -14.09
C ILE A 194 11.24 -21.07 -14.56
N ARG A 195 10.84 -20.15 -15.44
CA ARG A 195 11.71 -19.07 -15.91
C ARG A 195 12.20 -18.21 -14.75
N HIS A 196 11.33 -17.77 -13.87
CA HIS A 196 11.68 -16.96 -12.69
C HIS A 196 12.68 -17.68 -11.77
N LEU A 197 12.44 -18.96 -11.48
CA LEU A 197 13.35 -19.76 -10.64
C LEU A 197 14.72 -19.91 -11.27
N THR A 198 14.77 -20.18 -12.59
CA THR A 198 16.03 -20.27 -13.34
C THR A 198 16.79 -18.94 -13.32
N GLU A 199 16.12 -17.83 -13.67
CA GLU A 199 16.77 -16.50 -13.70
C GLU A 199 17.25 -16.08 -12.31
N THR A 200 16.44 -16.32 -11.26
CA THR A 200 16.76 -15.87 -9.90
C THR A 200 17.87 -16.71 -9.27
N PHE A 201 17.74 -18.03 -9.31
CA PHE A 201 18.67 -18.90 -8.58
C PHE A 201 19.85 -19.36 -9.45
N ALA A 202 19.63 -19.82 -10.66
CA ALA A 202 20.72 -20.30 -11.50
C ALA A 202 21.55 -19.15 -12.07
N VAL A 203 20.92 -18.10 -12.64
CA VAL A 203 21.64 -17.01 -13.30
C VAL A 203 22.13 -15.96 -12.31
N ARG A 204 21.22 -15.30 -11.57
CA ARG A 204 21.60 -14.16 -10.72
C ARG A 204 22.35 -14.56 -9.45
N LYS A 205 21.96 -15.67 -8.80
CA LYS A 205 22.59 -16.15 -7.56
C LYS A 205 23.65 -17.22 -7.79
N ASN A 206 23.85 -17.67 -9.02
CA ASN A 206 24.79 -18.73 -9.40
C ASN A 206 24.60 -20.02 -8.56
N ARG A 207 23.33 -20.42 -8.37
CA ARG A 207 22.93 -21.62 -7.60
C ARG A 207 21.96 -22.48 -8.41
N PRO A 208 22.41 -23.12 -9.52
CA PRO A 208 21.55 -23.92 -10.39
C PRO A 208 20.89 -25.09 -9.64
N GLU A 209 21.58 -25.71 -8.68
CA GLU A 209 21.03 -26.79 -7.85
C GLU A 209 19.77 -26.40 -7.08
N VAL A 210 19.67 -25.13 -6.65
CA VAL A 210 18.49 -24.60 -5.95
C VAL A 210 17.36 -24.34 -6.95
N ALA A 211 17.69 -23.85 -8.17
CA ALA A 211 16.70 -23.68 -9.22
C ALA A 211 16.07 -25.04 -9.59
N ASP A 212 16.91 -26.04 -9.85
CA ASP A 212 16.47 -27.37 -10.28
C ASP A 212 15.60 -28.05 -9.21
N ALA A 213 15.96 -27.94 -7.93
CA ALA A 213 15.17 -28.49 -6.83
C ALA A 213 13.81 -27.83 -6.70
N ASN A 214 13.74 -26.49 -6.79
CA ASN A 214 12.46 -25.78 -6.73
C ASN A 214 11.57 -26.09 -7.94
N ILE A 215 12.16 -26.24 -9.14
CA ILE A 215 11.43 -26.64 -10.35
C ILE A 215 10.92 -28.09 -10.24
N ALA A 216 11.72 -29.01 -9.69
CA ALA A 216 11.31 -30.37 -9.45
C ALA A 216 10.16 -30.44 -8.43
N ALA A 217 10.23 -29.69 -7.33
CA ALA A 217 9.16 -29.58 -6.35
C ALA A 217 7.86 -29.01 -6.95
N LEU A 218 7.95 -27.96 -7.76
CA LEU A 218 6.80 -27.37 -8.45
C LEU A 218 6.11 -28.39 -9.37
N LYS A 219 6.89 -29.08 -10.21
CA LYS A 219 6.38 -30.13 -11.10
C LYS A 219 5.77 -31.29 -10.32
N ALA A 220 6.43 -31.73 -9.25
CA ALA A 220 5.92 -32.82 -8.41
C ALA A 220 4.55 -32.47 -7.79
N GLY A 221 4.37 -31.23 -7.31
CA GLY A 221 3.08 -30.75 -6.80
C GLY A 221 2.00 -30.67 -7.88
N TYR A 222 2.34 -30.22 -9.08
CA TYR A 222 1.42 -30.17 -10.22
C TYR A 222 0.95 -31.57 -10.64
N PHE A 223 1.88 -32.49 -10.84
CA PHE A 223 1.56 -33.86 -11.22
C PHE A 223 0.89 -34.66 -10.10
N PHE A 224 1.16 -34.33 -8.84
CA PHE A 224 0.39 -34.87 -7.72
C PHE A 224 -1.09 -34.47 -7.85
N GLY A 225 -1.39 -33.20 -8.16
CA GLY A 225 -2.76 -32.76 -8.42
C GLY A 225 -3.43 -33.53 -9.56
N GLU A 226 -2.68 -33.89 -10.60
CA GLU A 226 -3.16 -34.60 -11.77
C GLU A 226 -3.43 -36.11 -11.49
N THR A 227 -2.56 -36.77 -10.70
CA THR A 227 -2.53 -38.21 -10.56
C THR A 227 -3.20 -38.73 -9.28
N ALA A 228 -3.35 -37.92 -8.26
CA ALA A 228 -3.84 -38.33 -6.95
C ALA A 228 -5.38 -38.54 -6.89
N GLU A 229 -6.12 -38.12 -7.92
CA GLU A 229 -7.60 -38.22 -8.02
C GLU A 229 -8.37 -37.62 -6.83
N ILE A 230 -7.69 -36.92 -5.92
CA ILE A 230 -8.31 -36.30 -4.75
C ILE A 230 -8.99 -34.96 -5.05
N PHE A 231 -8.60 -34.31 -6.16
CA PHE A 231 -9.17 -33.04 -6.59
C PHE A 231 -10.17 -33.29 -7.74
N PRO A 232 -11.48 -33.35 -7.47
CA PRO A 232 -12.47 -33.77 -8.47
C PRO A 232 -12.72 -32.70 -9.55
N VAL A 233 -12.29 -31.46 -9.31
CA VAL A 233 -12.60 -30.31 -10.18
C VAL A 233 -11.36 -29.45 -10.40
N ARG A 234 -11.16 -29.09 -11.67
CA ARG A 234 -10.20 -28.10 -12.12
C ARG A 234 -10.95 -26.83 -12.52
N TYR A 235 -10.51 -25.68 -12.06
CA TYR A 235 -11.17 -24.40 -12.33
C TYR A 235 -10.39 -23.59 -13.36
N SER A 236 -11.11 -22.84 -14.20
CA SER A 236 -10.50 -21.88 -15.12
C SER A 236 -11.03 -20.47 -14.86
N VAL A 237 -10.17 -19.48 -15.02
CA VAL A 237 -10.52 -18.05 -14.97
C VAL A 237 -10.07 -17.43 -16.28
N ALA A 238 -11.02 -16.86 -17.01
CA ALA A 238 -10.78 -16.26 -18.33
C ALA A 238 -9.94 -14.97 -18.22
N LYS A 239 -9.50 -14.45 -19.36
CA LYS A 239 -8.79 -13.16 -19.40
C LYS A 239 -9.73 -12.01 -19.07
N ALA A 240 -9.23 -11.04 -18.32
CA ALA A 240 -9.93 -9.78 -18.07
C ALA A 240 -9.89 -8.86 -19.29
N PRO A 241 -10.93 -8.06 -19.55
CA PRO A 241 -11.00 -7.11 -20.65
C PRO A 241 -10.20 -5.83 -20.35
N ILE A 242 -8.89 -5.97 -20.08
CA ILE A 242 -8.01 -4.84 -19.79
C ILE A 242 -7.64 -4.07 -21.08
N PRO A 243 -7.47 -2.73 -21.03
CA PRO A 243 -7.05 -1.93 -22.18
C PRO A 243 -5.73 -2.42 -22.77
N LYS A 244 -5.57 -2.32 -24.09
CA LYS A 244 -4.31 -2.69 -24.75
C LYS A 244 -3.14 -1.82 -24.27
N GLY A 245 -1.98 -2.43 -24.01
CA GLY A 245 -0.79 -1.71 -23.56
C GLY A 245 0.31 -2.66 -23.10
N LEU A 246 1.43 -2.08 -22.68
CA LEU A 246 2.47 -2.77 -21.96
C LEU A 246 2.15 -2.72 -20.47
N TYR A 247 2.07 -3.88 -19.84
CA TYR A 247 1.77 -4.01 -18.43
C TYR A 247 2.91 -4.66 -17.68
N ARG A 248 3.04 -4.30 -16.43
CA ARG A 248 3.83 -5.04 -15.45
C ARG A 248 3.07 -5.13 -14.14
N LYS A 249 3.31 -6.15 -13.36
CA LYS A 249 2.91 -6.15 -11.95
C LYS A 249 3.78 -5.15 -11.19
N VAL A 250 3.18 -4.36 -10.33
CA VAL A 250 3.88 -3.36 -9.50
C VAL A 250 3.33 -3.38 -8.08
N THR A 251 4.22 -3.22 -7.08
CA THR A 251 3.81 -2.89 -5.71
C THR A 251 3.79 -1.37 -5.53
N GLY A 252 3.07 -0.87 -4.49
CA GLY A 252 3.02 0.57 -4.25
C GLY A 252 4.39 1.19 -3.97
N ASN A 253 5.23 0.53 -3.17
CA ASN A 253 6.60 1.00 -2.92
C ASN A 253 7.46 1.02 -4.19
N GLU A 254 7.31 0.04 -5.08
CA GLU A 254 8.00 0.01 -6.38
C GLU A 254 7.50 1.13 -7.30
N ALA A 255 6.18 1.30 -7.41
CA ALA A 255 5.56 2.35 -8.22
C ALA A 255 5.99 3.74 -7.74
N LEU A 256 6.00 3.95 -6.43
CA LEU A 256 6.47 5.19 -5.80
C LEU A 256 7.94 5.46 -6.15
N ALA A 257 8.82 4.47 -6.02
CA ALA A 257 10.23 4.61 -6.37
C ALA A 257 10.42 4.99 -7.85
N MET A 258 9.67 4.36 -8.76
CA MET A 258 9.68 4.71 -10.19
C MET A 258 9.15 6.12 -10.44
N GLY A 259 8.09 6.54 -9.73
CA GLY A 259 7.54 7.89 -9.80
C GLY A 259 8.55 8.96 -9.37
N LEU A 260 9.30 8.72 -8.29
CA LEU A 260 10.37 9.61 -7.82
C LEU A 260 11.50 9.74 -8.87
N ILE A 261 11.92 8.63 -9.50
CA ILE A 261 12.91 8.64 -10.58
C ILE A 261 12.38 9.46 -11.76
N THR A 262 11.12 9.25 -12.15
CA THR A 262 10.48 9.98 -13.25
C THR A 262 10.42 11.48 -12.94
N ALA A 263 9.97 11.86 -11.75
CA ALA A 263 9.94 13.27 -11.31
C ALA A 263 11.33 13.92 -11.37
N SER A 264 12.36 13.21 -10.94
CA SER A 264 13.76 13.67 -11.03
C SER A 264 14.18 14.00 -12.46
N LYS A 265 13.78 13.17 -13.43
CA LYS A 265 14.04 13.40 -14.86
C LYS A 265 13.24 14.58 -15.41
N LEU A 266 11.95 14.67 -15.09
CA LEU A 266 11.08 15.77 -15.51
C LEU A 266 11.57 17.12 -14.96
N ALA A 267 12.12 17.14 -13.75
CA ALA A 267 12.66 18.33 -13.10
C ALA A 267 14.14 18.63 -13.46
N LYS A 268 14.82 17.71 -14.15
CA LYS A 268 16.28 17.79 -14.41
C LYS A 268 17.08 17.99 -13.10
N LYS A 269 16.66 17.34 -12.03
CA LYS A 269 17.30 17.36 -10.70
C LYS A 269 17.71 15.96 -10.27
N SER A 270 18.87 15.84 -9.65
CA SER A 270 19.31 14.55 -9.09
C SER A 270 18.42 14.16 -7.91
N LEU A 271 17.89 12.93 -7.92
CA LEU A 271 17.13 12.38 -6.78
C LEU A 271 18.08 11.92 -5.68
N HIS A 272 17.91 12.45 -4.49
CA HIS A 272 18.59 12.01 -3.28
C HIS A 272 17.55 11.47 -2.31
N TYR A 273 17.55 10.16 -2.09
CA TYR A 273 16.67 9.50 -1.14
C TYR A 273 17.40 9.31 0.19
N CYS A 274 17.07 10.14 1.16
CA CYS A 274 17.69 10.16 2.49
C CYS A 274 16.75 9.45 3.49
N THR A 275 17.14 8.28 3.98
CA THR A 275 16.26 7.44 4.80
C THR A 275 17.03 6.63 5.83
N TYR A 276 16.33 5.87 6.61
CA TYR A 276 16.82 4.88 7.58
C TYR A 276 15.90 3.65 7.52
N PRO A 277 16.32 2.46 8.03
CA PRO A 277 15.51 1.25 7.97
C PRO A 277 14.23 1.38 8.82
N ILE A 278 13.07 1.29 8.20
CA ILE A 278 11.75 1.34 8.87
C ILE A 278 10.71 0.55 8.06
N THR A 279 10.02 -0.40 8.69
CA THR A 279 8.90 -1.11 8.09
C THR A 279 7.65 -0.22 8.07
N PRO A 280 6.89 -0.17 6.93
CA PRO A 280 7.08 -0.87 5.66
C PRO A 280 7.80 -0.04 4.56
N ALA A 281 8.40 1.11 4.90
CA ALA A 281 8.99 2.04 3.93
C ALA A 281 10.36 1.61 3.38
N SER A 282 11.03 0.61 3.98
CA SER A 282 12.38 0.20 3.59
C SER A 282 12.48 -0.30 2.16
N ASP A 283 11.42 -0.86 1.59
CA ASP A 283 11.43 -1.37 0.23
C ASP A 283 11.62 -0.27 -0.81
N ILE A 284 11.21 0.97 -0.53
CA ILE A 284 11.51 2.12 -1.40
C ILE A 284 13.03 2.27 -1.58
N LEU A 285 13.80 2.14 -0.49
CA LEU A 285 15.26 2.16 -0.56
C LEU A 285 15.81 1.00 -1.40
N HIS A 286 15.24 -0.20 -1.22
CA HIS A 286 15.67 -1.40 -1.95
C HIS A 286 15.45 -1.25 -3.47
N TYR A 287 14.39 -0.57 -3.91
CA TYR A 287 14.16 -0.26 -5.33
C TYR A 287 15.03 0.88 -5.86
N LEU A 288 15.34 1.89 -5.04
CA LEU A 288 16.13 3.05 -5.44
C LEU A 288 17.65 2.79 -5.43
N ALA A 289 18.16 1.98 -4.52
CA ALA A 289 19.59 1.74 -4.35
C ALA A 289 20.28 1.16 -5.62
N PRO A 290 19.70 0.25 -6.39
CA PRO A 290 20.27 -0.22 -7.64
C PRO A 290 20.11 0.78 -8.82
N ALA A 291 19.27 1.81 -8.71
CA ALA A 291 18.93 2.74 -9.78
C ALA A 291 20.00 3.83 -10.04
N LYS A 292 21.26 3.55 -9.75
CA LYS A 292 22.40 4.49 -9.91
C LYS A 292 22.57 5.02 -11.33
N ASN A 293 22.28 4.19 -12.35
CA ASN A 293 22.31 4.55 -13.76
C ASN A 293 21.28 5.64 -14.14
N PHE A 294 20.25 5.85 -13.30
CA PHE A 294 19.30 6.96 -13.43
C PHE A 294 19.72 8.23 -12.67
N GLY A 295 20.92 8.26 -12.07
CA GLY A 295 21.42 9.40 -11.29
C GLY A 295 20.86 9.45 -9.87
N VAL A 296 20.25 8.35 -9.38
CA VAL A 296 19.74 8.26 -8.02
C VAL A 296 20.89 8.13 -7.03
N LYS A 297 20.83 8.91 -5.96
CA LYS A 297 21.72 8.80 -4.81
C LYS A 297 20.89 8.42 -3.58
N THR A 298 21.33 7.38 -2.87
CA THR A 298 20.72 6.92 -1.64
C THR A 298 21.64 7.21 -0.47
N PHE A 299 21.08 7.77 0.59
CA PHE A 299 21.78 8.04 1.84
C PHE A 299 21.03 7.37 3.00
N GLN A 300 21.65 6.40 3.63
CA GLN A 300 21.13 5.78 4.84
C GLN A 300 21.66 6.52 6.05
N ALA A 301 20.77 7.21 6.74
CA ALA A 301 21.05 7.93 7.98
C ALA A 301 21.02 6.99 9.19
N GLU A 302 21.49 7.48 10.33
CA GLU A 302 21.41 6.81 11.61
C GLU A 302 19.96 6.69 12.11
N ASP A 303 19.21 7.79 11.98
CA ASP A 303 17.85 7.91 12.48
C ASP A 303 16.95 8.81 11.60
N GLU A 304 15.73 8.99 12.05
CA GLU A 304 14.68 9.78 11.41
C GLU A 304 15.04 11.24 11.22
N ILE A 305 15.63 11.85 12.25
CA ILE A 305 15.97 13.28 12.29
C ILE A 305 17.09 13.58 11.31
N ALA A 306 18.16 12.78 11.36
CA ALA A 306 19.29 12.88 10.44
C ALA A 306 18.85 12.70 8.97
N ALA A 307 17.95 11.73 8.70
CA ALA A 307 17.41 11.52 7.36
C ALA A 307 16.63 12.72 6.84
N MET A 308 15.79 13.34 7.68
CA MET A 308 15.00 14.51 7.29
C MET A 308 15.89 15.74 7.07
N CYS A 309 16.85 15.99 7.97
CA CYS A 309 17.78 17.10 7.84
C CYS A 309 18.67 16.97 6.59
N ALA A 310 19.10 15.74 6.26
CA ALA A 310 19.84 15.47 5.02
C ALA A 310 19.00 15.80 3.77
N ALA A 311 17.71 15.41 3.75
CA ALA A 311 16.81 15.71 2.63
C ALA A 311 16.59 17.24 2.47
N ILE A 312 16.46 17.98 3.59
CA ILE A 312 16.39 19.46 3.57
C ILE A 312 17.68 20.05 3.01
N GLY A 313 18.84 19.54 3.44
CA GLY A 313 20.14 19.95 2.91
C GLY A 313 20.28 19.72 1.41
N VAL A 314 19.73 18.64 0.90
CA VAL A 314 19.64 18.34 -0.55
C VAL A 314 18.79 19.41 -1.27
N GLY A 315 17.61 19.75 -0.71
CA GLY A 315 16.76 20.83 -1.20
C GLY A 315 17.48 22.18 -1.18
N PHE A 316 18.23 22.48 -0.12
CA PHE A 316 19.05 23.68 -0.06
C PHE A 316 20.13 23.71 -1.17
N ALA A 317 20.77 22.57 -1.44
CA ALA A 317 21.79 22.43 -2.47
C ALA A 317 21.23 22.38 -3.93
N GLY A 318 19.95 22.66 -4.13
CA GLY A 318 19.36 22.75 -5.47
C GLY A 318 19.02 21.40 -6.12
N GLN A 319 18.82 20.35 -5.33
CA GLN A 319 18.48 19.00 -5.80
C GLN A 319 17.17 18.49 -5.21
N LEU A 320 16.64 17.37 -5.71
CA LEU A 320 15.41 16.75 -5.21
C LEU A 320 15.71 15.89 -3.98
N GLY A 321 15.37 16.41 -2.80
CA GLY A 321 15.46 15.71 -1.52
C GLY A 321 14.17 14.98 -1.17
N VAL A 322 14.26 13.67 -0.90
CA VAL A 322 13.13 12.84 -0.50
C VAL A 322 13.53 12.01 0.72
N THR A 323 12.62 11.86 1.68
CA THR A 323 12.80 10.97 2.83
C THR A 323 11.62 10.02 2.98
N GLY A 324 11.88 8.75 3.30
CA GLY A 324 10.84 7.75 3.61
C GLY A 324 10.76 7.48 5.11
N THR A 325 9.55 7.23 5.61
CA THR A 325 9.29 6.93 7.01
C THR A 325 7.96 6.20 7.21
N SER A 326 7.57 6.02 8.47
CA SER A 326 6.26 5.57 8.95
C SER A 326 5.84 6.47 10.11
N GLY A 327 4.65 6.28 10.68
CA GLY A 327 4.06 7.15 11.70
C GLY A 327 4.99 7.59 12.84
N PRO A 328 5.71 6.68 13.53
CA PRO A 328 6.64 7.07 14.58
C PRO A 328 7.74 8.02 14.10
N GLY A 329 8.26 7.75 12.91
CA GLY A 329 9.31 8.60 12.34
C GLY A 329 8.80 9.93 11.81
N LEU A 330 7.54 10.01 11.33
CA LEU A 330 6.92 11.28 11.00
C LEU A 330 6.83 12.18 12.23
N ALA A 331 6.52 11.62 13.40
CA ALA A 331 6.53 12.34 14.67
C ALA A 331 7.91 12.92 14.99
N LEU A 332 8.96 12.11 14.87
CA LEU A 332 10.34 12.54 15.14
C LEU A 332 10.86 13.56 14.13
N LYS A 333 10.35 13.54 12.89
CA LYS A 333 10.69 14.52 11.84
C LYS A 333 9.93 15.86 11.97
N GLY A 334 9.00 15.99 12.92
CA GLY A 334 8.07 17.13 13.02
C GLY A 334 8.76 18.48 13.10
N GLU A 335 9.81 18.63 13.91
CA GLU A 335 10.56 19.88 14.02
C GLU A 335 11.31 20.21 12.71
N ALA A 336 12.02 19.23 12.15
CA ALA A 336 12.74 19.43 10.89
C ALA A 336 11.78 19.73 9.71
N LEU A 337 10.57 19.16 9.71
CA LEU A 337 9.52 19.54 8.75
C LEU A 337 9.09 21.00 8.93
N GLY A 338 8.99 21.48 10.18
CA GLY A 338 8.80 22.91 10.50
C GLY A 338 9.93 23.77 9.95
N LEU A 339 11.18 23.34 10.07
CA LEU A 339 12.33 24.03 9.47
C LEU A 339 12.20 24.12 7.94
N ALA A 340 11.76 23.06 7.26
CA ALA A 340 11.54 23.09 5.81
C ALA A 340 10.46 24.10 5.40
N VAL A 341 9.38 24.23 6.19
CA VAL A 341 8.33 25.25 6.02
C VAL A 341 8.91 26.65 6.23
N MET A 342 9.68 26.85 7.30
CA MET A 342 10.27 28.16 7.62
C MET A 342 11.30 28.63 6.59
N THR A 343 12.08 27.70 6.05
CA THR A 343 13.11 28.01 5.04
C THR A 343 12.56 28.01 3.62
N GLU A 344 11.32 27.59 3.45
CA GLU A 344 10.65 27.41 2.14
C GLU A 344 11.53 26.61 1.17
N LEU A 345 11.96 25.43 1.61
CA LEU A 345 12.75 24.50 0.82
C LEU A 345 11.90 23.30 0.34
N PRO A 346 12.14 22.83 -0.90
CA PRO A 346 11.43 21.68 -1.42
C PRO A 346 11.95 20.40 -0.77
N VAL A 347 11.04 19.60 -0.22
CA VAL A 347 11.33 18.25 0.26
C VAL A 347 10.06 17.40 0.18
N VAL A 348 10.18 16.13 -0.16
CA VAL A 348 9.07 15.18 -0.12
C VAL A 348 9.28 14.21 1.04
N VAL A 349 8.27 14.10 1.90
CA VAL A 349 8.23 13.14 3.01
C VAL A 349 7.22 12.06 2.67
N VAL A 350 7.69 10.87 2.39
CA VAL A 350 6.84 9.69 2.16
C VAL A 350 6.59 9.02 3.50
N ASN A 351 5.34 9.01 3.93
CA ASN A 351 4.91 8.31 5.14
C ASN A 351 4.08 7.08 4.79
N VAL A 352 4.67 5.90 4.94
CA VAL A 352 3.97 4.62 4.78
C VAL A 352 3.34 4.27 6.13
N GLN A 353 2.04 4.57 6.27
CA GLN A 353 1.31 4.43 7.54
C GLN A 353 1.20 2.97 7.97
N ARG A 354 1.27 2.75 9.27
CA ARG A 354 1.12 1.44 9.91
C ARG A 354 0.38 1.58 11.23
N GLY A 355 -0.06 0.44 11.79
CA GLY A 355 -0.72 0.43 13.10
C GLY A 355 0.12 1.07 14.19
N GLY A 356 -0.45 2.07 14.87
CA GLY A 356 0.13 2.82 15.99
C GLY A 356 -0.55 2.47 17.31
N PRO A 357 -0.29 3.25 18.39
CA PRO A 357 0.75 4.28 18.55
C PRO A 357 2.16 3.71 18.79
N SER A 358 3.18 4.59 18.75
CA SER A 358 4.61 4.24 18.92
C SER A 358 5.05 3.19 17.90
N THR A 359 5.75 2.14 18.30
CA THR A 359 6.14 1.03 17.42
C THR A 359 4.91 0.30 16.87
N GLY A 360 3.86 0.17 17.67
CA GLY A 360 2.56 -0.38 17.32
C GLY A 360 2.63 -1.75 16.63
N LEU A 361 1.99 -1.84 15.48
CA LEU A 361 1.93 -3.04 14.63
C LEU A 361 2.67 -2.76 13.30
N PRO A 362 4.00 -2.96 13.24
CA PRO A 362 4.82 -2.51 12.11
C PRO A 362 4.43 -3.06 10.75
N THR A 363 3.82 -4.23 10.70
CA THR A 363 3.43 -4.94 9.47
C THR A 363 1.96 -4.80 9.12
N LYS A 364 1.17 -4.10 9.94
CA LYS A 364 -0.27 -3.96 9.78
C LYS A 364 -0.65 -2.56 9.28
N THR A 365 -1.65 -2.50 8.40
CA THR A 365 -2.07 -1.24 7.77
C THR A 365 -3.01 -0.45 8.64
N GLU A 366 -2.84 0.87 8.68
CA GLU A 366 -3.77 1.86 9.21
C GLU A 366 -3.64 3.18 8.45
N GLN A 367 -4.54 4.14 8.72
CA GLN A 367 -4.55 5.50 8.17
C GLN A 367 -4.55 6.55 9.30
N SER A 368 -3.86 6.27 10.41
CA SER A 368 -3.97 7.06 11.64
C SER A 368 -3.05 8.27 11.73
N ASP A 369 -2.29 8.59 10.67
CA ASP A 369 -1.31 9.68 10.66
C ASP A 369 -1.82 10.98 9.98
N LEU A 370 -3.09 11.06 9.55
CA LEU A 370 -3.61 12.21 8.83
C LEU A 370 -3.53 13.50 9.67
N TRP A 371 -3.99 13.45 10.92
CA TRP A 371 -3.92 14.62 11.80
C TRP A 371 -2.48 15.04 12.08
N GLN A 372 -1.59 14.06 12.29
CA GLN A 372 -0.17 14.33 12.46
C GLN A 372 0.44 15.00 11.23
N ALA A 373 0.11 14.53 10.03
CA ALA A 373 0.57 15.11 8.77
C ALA A 373 0.02 16.51 8.53
N MET A 374 -1.22 16.79 8.93
CA MET A 374 -1.86 18.09 8.73
C MET A 374 -1.53 19.10 9.83
N TYR A 375 -1.55 18.66 11.09
CA TYR A 375 -1.55 19.56 12.26
C TYR A 375 -0.49 19.23 13.32
N GLY A 376 0.17 18.09 13.25
CA GLY A 376 1.05 17.55 14.30
C GLY A 376 2.45 18.19 14.38
N ARG A 377 2.55 19.52 14.26
CA ARG A 377 3.80 20.28 14.40
C ARG A 377 3.60 21.46 15.34
N ASN A 378 4.72 22.00 15.85
CA ASN A 378 4.67 23.22 16.65
C ASN A 378 4.37 24.44 15.76
N GLY A 379 3.59 25.38 16.29
CA GLY A 379 3.16 26.60 15.60
C GLY A 379 2.18 26.35 14.45
N ASP A 380 1.74 27.42 13.79
CA ASP A 380 0.94 27.34 12.56
C ASP A 380 1.85 26.98 11.37
N CYS A 381 2.02 25.68 11.17
CA CYS A 381 2.99 25.11 10.23
C CYS A 381 2.27 24.29 9.14
N PRO A 382 1.70 24.94 8.11
CA PRO A 382 0.95 24.29 7.06
C PRO A 382 1.86 23.48 6.12
N ALA A 383 1.41 22.31 5.71
CA ALA A 383 2.07 21.49 4.70
C ALA A 383 1.05 20.93 3.72
N VAL A 384 1.48 20.70 2.49
CA VAL A 384 0.67 19.95 1.52
C VAL A 384 0.68 18.48 1.89
N VAL A 385 -0.51 17.85 1.85
CA VAL A 385 -0.70 16.42 2.16
C VAL A 385 -1.50 15.78 1.03
N ILE A 386 -0.93 14.73 0.44
CA ILE A 386 -1.57 13.94 -0.62
C ILE A 386 -1.52 12.45 -0.31
N ALA A 387 -2.46 11.68 -0.85
CA ALA A 387 -2.55 10.24 -0.62
C ALA A 387 -2.88 9.50 -1.93
N PRO A 388 -2.13 8.46 -2.33
CA PRO A 388 -2.50 7.59 -3.44
C PRO A 388 -3.65 6.67 -3.03
N GLN A 389 -4.37 6.13 -4.03
CA GLN A 389 -5.53 5.28 -3.84
C GLN A 389 -5.32 3.80 -4.16
N SER A 390 -4.22 3.47 -4.85
CA SER A 390 -3.87 2.09 -5.22
C SER A 390 -2.34 1.93 -5.36
N PRO A 391 -1.83 0.71 -5.46
CA PRO A 391 -0.41 0.46 -5.70
C PRO A 391 0.15 1.18 -6.93
N GLY A 392 -0.50 1.07 -8.08
CA GLY A 392 -0.05 1.73 -9.32
C GLY A 392 -0.15 3.26 -9.26
N ASP A 393 -1.13 3.77 -8.53
CA ASP A 393 -1.34 5.21 -8.35
C ASP A 393 -0.23 5.88 -7.50
N CYS A 394 0.52 5.11 -6.72
CA CYS A 394 1.72 5.61 -6.03
C CYS A 394 2.74 6.23 -6.98
N PHE A 395 2.80 5.77 -8.23
CA PHE A 395 3.64 6.35 -9.27
C PHE A 395 3.26 7.81 -9.58
N ASN A 396 1.97 8.05 -9.84
CA ASN A 396 1.46 9.38 -10.15
C ASN A 396 1.53 10.31 -8.93
N ALA A 397 1.17 9.79 -7.75
CA ALA A 397 1.23 10.57 -6.52
C ALA A 397 2.67 11.02 -6.16
N ALA A 398 3.67 10.18 -6.45
CA ALA A 398 5.08 10.55 -6.26
C ALA A 398 5.53 11.67 -7.20
N ILE A 399 5.12 11.63 -8.47
CA ILE A 399 5.42 12.70 -9.44
C ILE A 399 4.76 14.00 -9.00
N GLU A 400 3.49 13.93 -8.60
CA GLU A 400 2.72 15.10 -8.16
C GLU A 400 3.30 15.71 -6.88
N ALA A 401 3.69 14.89 -5.89
CA ALA A 401 4.36 15.39 -4.68
C ALA A 401 5.64 16.15 -5.01
N CYS A 402 6.47 15.60 -5.91
CA CYS A 402 7.69 16.26 -6.35
C CYS A 402 7.40 17.54 -7.15
N ARG A 403 6.40 17.52 -8.03
CA ARG A 403 5.97 18.69 -8.81
C ARG A 403 5.59 19.84 -7.87
N ILE A 404 4.70 19.57 -6.91
CA ILE A 404 4.27 20.58 -5.95
C ILE A 404 5.46 21.09 -5.12
N ALA A 405 6.26 20.20 -4.57
CA ALA A 405 7.41 20.58 -3.74
C ALA A 405 8.36 21.51 -4.48
N LEU A 406 8.76 21.14 -5.70
CA LEU A 406 9.74 21.86 -6.49
C LEU A 406 9.20 23.17 -7.08
N THR A 407 7.97 23.17 -7.60
CA THR A 407 7.38 24.36 -8.23
C THR A 407 6.85 25.36 -7.24
N ARG A 408 6.55 24.94 -6.01
CA ARG A 408 6.01 25.79 -4.94
C ARG A 408 7.02 26.05 -3.82
N MET A 409 8.23 25.49 -3.88
CA MET A 409 9.27 25.66 -2.86
C MET A 409 8.73 25.42 -1.44
N MET A 410 8.24 24.19 -1.18
CA MET A 410 7.64 23.81 0.10
C MET A 410 7.74 22.31 0.35
N PRO A 411 7.64 21.85 1.61
CA PRO A 411 7.53 20.43 1.90
C PRO A 411 6.16 19.88 1.49
N VAL A 412 6.17 18.61 1.02
CA VAL A 412 4.96 17.82 0.72
C VAL A 412 5.03 16.51 1.48
N VAL A 413 3.96 16.15 2.18
CA VAL A 413 3.80 14.85 2.83
C VAL A 413 2.93 13.97 1.94
N LEU A 414 3.46 12.82 1.54
CA LEU A 414 2.74 11.79 0.80
C LEU A 414 2.39 10.67 1.75
N LEU A 415 1.08 10.50 2.02
CA LEU A 415 0.54 9.47 2.90
C LEU A 415 0.13 8.25 2.08
N THR A 416 0.91 7.18 2.14
CA THR A 416 0.49 5.85 1.74
C THR A 416 0.30 4.99 3.00
N ASP A 417 -0.03 3.73 2.86
CA ASP A 417 -0.22 2.80 3.97
C ASP A 417 0.34 1.42 3.64
N GLY A 418 0.41 0.55 4.64
CA GLY A 418 1.00 -0.78 4.50
C GLY A 418 0.30 -1.67 3.47
N TYR A 419 -1.01 -1.51 3.27
CA TYR A 419 -1.77 -2.25 2.27
C TYR A 419 -1.39 -1.81 0.85
N ILE A 420 -1.50 -0.51 0.55
CA ILE A 420 -1.11 0.04 -0.75
C ILE A 420 0.37 -0.23 -1.05
N ALA A 421 1.25 -0.02 -0.07
CA ALA A 421 2.69 -0.13 -0.25
C ALA A 421 3.16 -1.53 -0.67
N ASN A 422 2.56 -2.57 -0.09
CA ASN A 422 2.93 -3.97 -0.27
C ASN A 422 2.01 -4.73 -1.24
N GLY A 423 0.76 -4.28 -1.40
CA GLY A 423 -0.18 -4.81 -2.38
C GLY A 423 0.35 -4.64 -3.80
N SER A 424 -0.09 -5.50 -4.71
CA SER A 424 0.30 -5.41 -6.13
C SER A 424 -0.91 -5.54 -7.05
N GLU A 425 -0.79 -4.88 -8.19
CA GLU A 425 -1.78 -4.86 -9.27
C GLU A 425 -1.08 -4.84 -10.64
N PRO A 426 -1.77 -5.18 -11.75
CA PRO A 426 -1.28 -4.93 -13.10
C PRO A 426 -1.28 -3.43 -13.36
N TRP A 427 -0.12 -2.89 -13.64
CA TRP A 427 0.06 -1.48 -13.92
C TRP A 427 0.45 -1.26 -15.38
N ARG A 428 -0.32 -0.44 -16.09
CA ARG A 428 -0.01 -0.06 -17.46
C ARG A 428 1.16 0.92 -17.45
N VAL A 429 2.25 0.54 -18.10
CA VAL A 429 3.44 1.38 -18.23
C VAL A 429 3.08 2.61 -19.05
N PRO A 430 3.19 3.83 -18.49
CA PRO A 430 2.88 5.06 -19.20
C PRO A 430 3.95 5.37 -20.25
N LYS A 431 3.63 6.24 -21.19
CA LYS A 431 4.58 6.77 -22.18
C LYS A 431 5.24 8.02 -21.63
N GLU A 432 6.44 8.32 -22.10
CA GLU A 432 7.14 9.57 -21.74
C GLU A 432 6.32 10.82 -22.11
N SER A 433 5.59 10.77 -23.24
CA SER A 433 4.71 11.84 -23.70
C SER A 433 3.51 12.11 -22.80
N ASP A 434 3.23 11.24 -21.83
CA ASP A 434 2.09 11.41 -20.91
C ASP A 434 2.43 12.38 -19.75
N PHE A 435 3.67 12.89 -19.69
CA PHE A 435 4.14 13.72 -18.59
C PHE A 435 4.68 15.06 -19.07
N GLU A 436 4.19 16.14 -18.44
CA GLU A 436 4.72 17.47 -18.62
C GLU A 436 6.00 17.69 -17.79
N PRO A 437 6.98 18.46 -18.29
CA PRO A 437 8.15 18.87 -17.52
C PRO A 437 7.78 19.53 -16.20
N ILE A 438 8.69 19.50 -15.25
CA ILE A 438 8.57 20.23 -13.98
C ILE A 438 9.45 21.48 -14.08
N GLU A 439 8.82 22.60 -14.40
CA GLU A 439 9.50 23.88 -14.54
C GLU A 439 9.78 24.50 -13.16
N ILE A 440 11.02 24.89 -12.92
CA ILE A 440 11.47 25.43 -11.63
C ILE A 440 11.97 26.86 -11.83
N THR A 441 11.50 27.77 -11.00
CA THR A 441 11.96 29.17 -10.98
C THR A 441 13.21 29.31 -10.12
N HIS A 442 14.34 29.55 -10.75
CA HIS A 442 15.59 29.86 -10.07
C HIS A 442 15.73 31.36 -9.79
N ALA A 443 16.56 31.69 -8.81
CA ALA A 443 16.94 33.08 -8.57
C ALA A 443 17.77 33.60 -9.77
N ASP A 444 17.32 34.72 -10.29
CA ASP A 444 17.98 35.47 -11.36
C ASP A 444 18.26 36.89 -10.79
N TYR A 445 19.43 37.03 -10.19
CA TYR A 445 19.89 38.30 -9.62
C TYR A 445 21.35 38.50 -9.95
N GLU A 446 21.63 39.63 -10.59
CA GLU A 446 22.99 40.10 -10.84
C GLU A 446 23.25 41.40 -10.04
N PRO A 447 24.28 41.45 -9.17
CA PRO A 447 24.64 42.65 -8.47
C PRO A 447 24.93 43.78 -9.43
N THR A 448 24.31 44.93 -9.23
CA THR A 448 24.53 46.11 -10.10
C THR A 448 25.91 46.77 -9.88
N GLY A 449 26.53 46.49 -8.73
CA GLY A 449 27.76 47.13 -8.30
C GLY A 449 27.59 48.60 -7.87
N GLU A 450 26.36 49.10 -7.85
CA GLU A 450 26.02 50.44 -7.39
C GLU A 450 25.97 50.49 -5.87
N LYS A 451 26.28 51.64 -5.30
CA LYS A 451 26.32 51.86 -3.84
C LYS A 451 24.94 51.64 -3.17
N ASP A 452 23.88 51.84 -3.94
CA ASP A 452 22.50 51.77 -3.47
C ASP A 452 21.80 50.47 -3.93
N ASP A 453 22.56 49.45 -4.38
CA ASP A 453 22.01 48.13 -4.70
C ASP A 453 21.33 47.53 -3.47
N PRO A 454 20.01 47.27 -3.51
CA PRO A 454 19.30 46.72 -2.36
C PRO A 454 19.73 45.29 -2.00
N GLY A 455 20.55 44.65 -2.83
CA GLY A 455 20.97 43.26 -2.68
C GLY A 455 19.87 42.24 -3.00
N PHE A 456 20.24 40.99 -2.99
CA PHE A 456 19.29 39.89 -3.23
C PHE A 456 18.24 39.77 -2.13
N ALA A 457 16.97 39.76 -2.52
CA ALA A 457 15.83 39.58 -1.62
C ALA A 457 15.25 38.18 -1.76
N PRO A 458 15.70 37.18 -0.98
CA PRO A 458 15.42 35.77 -1.16
C PRO A 458 13.94 35.38 -0.96
N TYR A 459 13.13 36.22 -0.33
CA TYR A 459 11.70 36.01 -0.09
C TYR A 459 10.81 36.95 -0.92
N THR A 460 11.32 37.49 -2.03
CA THR A 460 10.49 38.12 -3.05
C THR A 460 9.74 37.02 -3.78
N ARG A 461 8.42 37.02 -3.66
CA ARG A 461 7.55 35.96 -4.11
C ARG A 461 6.77 36.35 -5.37
N ASN A 462 6.51 35.37 -6.24
CA ASN A 462 5.62 35.54 -7.40
C ASN A 462 4.13 35.50 -6.99
N GLU A 463 3.23 35.56 -7.96
CA GLU A 463 1.78 35.47 -7.76
C GLU A 463 1.31 34.23 -7.00
N ASN A 464 2.05 33.15 -7.05
CA ASN A 464 1.77 31.91 -6.30
C ASN A 464 2.42 31.89 -4.90
N LEU A 465 2.95 33.01 -4.46
CA LEU A 465 3.70 33.16 -3.22
C LEU A 465 4.94 32.27 -3.14
N THR A 466 5.47 31.87 -4.29
CA THR A 466 6.67 31.05 -4.39
C THR A 466 7.89 31.96 -4.48
N ARG A 467 8.88 31.71 -3.63
CA ARG A 467 10.18 32.37 -3.72
C ARG A 467 11.06 31.73 -4.80
N PRO A 468 11.97 32.47 -5.44
CA PRO A 468 12.92 31.88 -6.38
C PRO A 468 13.91 30.97 -5.62
N TRP A 469 14.35 29.91 -6.29
CA TRP A 469 15.32 28.97 -5.71
C TRP A 469 16.73 29.48 -5.92
N ALA A 470 17.32 30.07 -4.88
CA ALA A 470 18.72 30.43 -4.87
C ALA A 470 19.56 29.22 -4.48
N ILE A 471 20.54 28.89 -5.30
CA ILE A 471 21.42 27.73 -5.11
C ILE A 471 22.75 28.21 -4.55
N PRO A 472 23.31 27.59 -3.49
CA PRO A 472 24.62 27.91 -2.97
C PRO A 472 25.71 27.92 -4.02
N GLY A 473 26.50 28.98 -4.05
CA GLY A 473 27.57 29.19 -5.03
C GLY A 473 27.18 30.04 -6.24
N ASN A 474 25.89 30.39 -6.41
CA ASN A 474 25.50 31.38 -7.42
C ASN A 474 25.88 32.78 -6.91
N PRO A 475 26.78 33.51 -7.59
CA PRO A 475 27.25 34.84 -7.16
C PRO A 475 26.09 35.82 -7.00
N GLY A 476 26.13 36.65 -5.95
CA GLY A 476 25.14 37.68 -5.68
C GLY A 476 23.84 37.18 -5.03
N THR A 477 23.64 35.86 -4.91
CA THR A 477 22.44 35.31 -4.27
C THR A 477 22.69 34.82 -2.85
N GLU A 478 23.79 35.23 -2.24
CA GLU A 478 24.13 34.90 -0.87
C GLU A 478 23.09 35.48 0.09
N HIS A 479 22.54 34.62 0.94
CA HIS A 479 21.50 35.01 1.89
C HIS A 479 21.53 34.15 3.14
N ARG A 480 20.98 34.70 4.21
CA ARG A 480 20.79 33.94 5.45
C ARG A 480 19.67 32.94 5.31
N ILE A 481 19.90 31.71 5.81
CA ILE A 481 18.90 30.67 5.92
C ILE A 481 18.89 30.13 7.36
N GLY A 482 17.71 29.75 7.87
CA GLY A 482 17.56 29.19 9.21
C GLY A 482 16.13 29.24 9.71
N GLY A 483 15.88 28.67 10.91
CA GLY A 483 14.55 28.53 11.51
C GLY A 483 13.99 29.81 12.17
N LEU A 484 14.80 30.87 12.38
CA LEU A 484 14.29 32.13 12.94
C LEU A 484 13.33 32.83 11.96
N GLU A 485 12.35 33.58 12.49
CA GLU A 485 11.45 34.38 11.67
C GLU A 485 12.20 35.42 10.85
N LYS A 486 11.75 35.66 9.65
CA LYS A 486 12.40 36.49 8.65
C LYS A 486 11.49 37.61 8.20
N ALA A 487 12.10 38.77 7.93
CA ALA A 487 11.40 39.88 7.29
C ALA A 487 10.93 39.45 5.88
N ASN A 488 9.71 39.83 5.55
CA ASN A 488 9.15 39.59 4.21
C ASN A 488 10.03 40.29 3.15
N GLY A 489 10.35 39.62 2.08
CA GLY A 489 11.22 40.08 0.99
C GLY A 489 12.71 39.89 1.31
N SER A 490 13.29 40.67 2.23
CA SER A 490 14.73 40.69 2.48
C SER A 490 15.30 39.44 3.15
N GLY A 491 14.49 38.69 3.91
CA GLY A 491 14.95 37.50 4.63
C GLY A 491 15.85 37.79 5.85
N ALA A 492 16.01 39.03 6.25
CA ALA A 492 16.70 39.40 7.48
C ALA A 492 15.93 38.89 8.70
N VAL A 493 16.62 38.56 9.80
CA VAL A 493 15.93 38.14 11.04
C VAL A 493 15.02 39.27 11.53
N SER A 494 13.79 38.94 11.86
CA SER A 494 12.78 39.91 12.31
C SER A 494 12.10 39.40 13.58
N TYR A 495 11.99 40.29 14.56
CA TYR A 495 11.23 40.11 15.81
C TYR A 495 9.95 40.98 15.83
N ASP A 496 9.64 41.60 14.69
CA ASP A 496 8.44 42.43 14.56
C ASP A 496 7.18 41.56 14.56
N PRO A 497 6.21 41.81 15.47
CA PRO A 497 5.01 40.97 15.60
C PRO A 497 4.08 41.08 14.39
N THR A 498 4.04 42.21 13.70
CA THR A 498 3.23 42.41 12.48
C THR A 498 3.82 41.63 11.31
N ASN A 499 5.15 41.62 11.19
CA ASN A 499 5.85 40.80 10.21
C ASN A 499 5.61 39.31 10.48
N HIS A 500 5.69 38.87 11.75
CA HIS A 500 5.41 37.46 12.09
C HIS A 500 3.99 37.03 11.67
N GLN A 501 2.98 37.84 11.97
CA GLN A 501 1.60 37.55 11.50
C GLN A 501 1.52 37.51 9.99
N THR A 502 2.18 38.41 9.29
CA THR A 502 2.22 38.48 7.83
C THR A 502 2.85 37.22 7.23
N MET A 503 4.01 36.80 7.74
CA MET A 503 4.73 35.63 7.27
C MET A 503 3.96 34.34 7.54
N THR A 504 3.27 34.21 8.67
CA THR A 504 2.39 33.08 8.99
C THR A 504 1.23 32.97 8.00
N ARG A 505 0.59 34.12 7.69
CA ARG A 505 -0.48 34.17 6.67
C ARG A 505 0.02 33.81 5.27
N ILE A 506 1.19 34.31 4.87
CA ILE A 506 1.81 33.99 3.58
C ILE A 506 2.06 32.48 3.45
N ARG A 507 2.61 31.84 4.49
CA ARG A 507 2.84 30.38 4.49
C ARG A 507 1.54 29.60 4.36
N ALA A 508 0.48 30.01 5.05
CA ALA A 508 -0.84 29.40 4.96
C ALA A 508 -1.47 29.60 3.57
N GLU A 509 -1.46 30.82 3.06
CA GLU A 509 -2.01 31.16 1.75
C GLU A 509 -1.25 30.47 0.61
N LYS A 510 0.07 30.35 0.73
CA LYS A 510 0.91 29.61 -0.24
C LYS A 510 0.48 28.16 -0.39
N VAL A 511 0.19 27.47 0.73
CA VAL A 511 -0.35 26.10 0.73
C VAL A 511 -1.77 26.09 0.12
N ALA A 512 -2.62 27.03 0.52
CA ALA A 512 -3.99 27.12 -0.02
C ALA A 512 -4.02 27.30 -1.55
N ARG A 513 -3.08 28.09 -2.12
CA ARG A 513 -2.97 28.29 -3.59
C ARG A 513 -2.57 27.05 -4.37
N VAL A 514 -2.07 26.01 -3.72
CA VAL A 514 -1.88 24.70 -4.38
C VAL A 514 -3.21 24.15 -4.88
N ALA A 515 -4.36 24.52 -4.28
CA ALA A 515 -5.68 24.16 -4.78
C ALA A 515 -5.91 24.55 -6.25
N ASN A 516 -5.23 25.59 -6.76
CA ASN A 516 -5.30 25.99 -8.17
C ASN A 516 -4.65 24.96 -9.13
N MET A 517 -3.83 24.02 -8.61
CA MET A 517 -3.22 22.91 -9.35
C MET A 517 -4.01 21.61 -9.17
N VAL A 518 -4.90 21.57 -8.19
CA VAL A 518 -5.66 20.35 -7.83
C VAL A 518 -6.87 20.25 -8.75
N PRO A 519 -7.07 19.12 -9.46
CA PRO A 519 -8.25 18.91 -10.27
C PRO A 519 -9.51 18.84 -9.40
N ASP A 520 -10.63 19.22 -9.97
CA ASP A 520 -11.94 19.07 -9.37
C ASP A 520 -12.21 17.60 -9.05
N ILE A 521 -12.72 17.35 -7.84
CA ILE A 521 -13.09 16.00 -7.42
C ILE A 521 -14.29 15.51 -8.25
N GLN A 522 -14.20 14.28 -8.72
CA GLN A 522 -15.23 13.63 -9.51
C GLN A 522 -16.05 12.70 -8.63
N VAL A 523 -17.35 12.64 -8.87
CA VAL A 523 -18.28 11.72 -8.22
C VAL A 523 -18.65 10.61 -9.19
N THR A 524 -18.58 9.37 -8.74
CA THR A 524 -19.02 8.19 -9.48
C THR A 524 -20.30 7.66 -8.84
N GLY A 525 -21.31 7.34 -9.63
CA GLY A 525 -22.58 6.77 -9.13
C GLY A 525 -23.80 7.49 -9.69
N ASP A 526 -24.90 7.44 -8.96
CA ASP A 526 -26.18 7.97 -9.40
C ASP A 526 -26.29 9.48 -9.13
N GLU A 527 -26.68 10.27 -10.13
CA GLU A 527 -26.72 11.73 -10.03
C GLU A 527 -27.74 12.23 -8.97
N ASP A 528 -28.79 11.44 -8.71
CA ASP A 528 -29.85 11.73 -7.74
C ASP A 528 -29.67 10.96 -6.41
N ALA A 529 -28.50 10.38 -6.18
CA ALA A 529 -28.16 9.73 -4.92
C ALA A 529 -28.20 10.72 -3.75
N LYS A 530 -28.70 10.26 -2.59
CA LYS A 530 -28.74 11.04 -1.35
C LYS A 530 -27.59 10.74 -0.41
N LEU A 531 -26.93 9.60 -0.61
CA LEU A 531 -25.78 9.14 0.15
C LEU A 531 -24.53 9.19 -0.71
N LEU A 532 -23.50 9.85 -0.20
CA LEU A 532 -22.13 9.84 -0.75
C LEU A 532 -21.21 9.00 0.14
N VAL A 533 -20.51 8.04 -0.44
CA VAL A 533 -19.39 7.36 0.24
C VAL A 533 -18.08 8.04 -0.16
N LEU A 534 -17.41 8.68 0.80
CA LEU A 534 -16.19 9.44 0.55
C LEU A 534 -15.00 8.77 1.22
N GLY A 535 -14.01 8.36 0.44
CA GLY A 535 -12.79 7.72 0.93
C GLY A 535 -11.51 8.51 0.65
N TRP A 536 -10.40 7.99 1.18
CA TRP A 536 -9.04 8.39 0.86
C TRP A 536 -8.08 7.22 1.10
N GLY A 537 -6.94 7.17 0.39
CA GLY A 537 -5.93 6.12 0.58
C GLY A 537 -6.45 4.70 0.28
N GLY A 538 -6.04 3.71 1.08
CA GLY A 538 -6.29 2.28 0.87
C GLY A 538 -7.74 1.79 0.74
N PRO A 539 -8.75 2.37 1.39
CA PRO A 539 -10.15 1.96 1.24
C PRO A 539 -10.77 2.13 -0.16
N TYR A 540 -10.09 2.77 -1.11
CA TYR A 540 -10.61 3.05 -2.46
C TYR A 540 -11.27 1.85 -3.12
N GLY A 541 -10.57 0.73 -3.20
CA GLY A 541 -11.06 -0.46 -3.90
C GLY A 541 -12.31 -1.05 -3.24
N SER A 542 -12.33 -1.17 -1.92
CA SER A 542 -13.49 -1.68 -1.17
C SER A 542 -14.69 -0.76 -1.29
N ILE A 543 -14.48 0.57 -1.25
CA ILE A 543 -15.56 1.57 -1.44
C ILE A 543 -16.16 1.46 -2.84
N LEU A 544 -15.31 1.46 -3.88
CA LEU A 544 -15.79 1.43 -5.26
C LEU A 544 -16.56 0.14 -5.54
N THR A 545 -16.07 -1.00 -5.07
CA THR A 545 -16.74 -2.29 -5.27
C THR A 545 -18.06 -2.36 -4.51
N ALA A 546 -18.09 -1.96 -3.23
CA ALA A 546 -19.31 -1.95 -2.42
C ALA A 546 -20.40 -1.05 -3.05
N VAL A 547 -20.03 0.16 -3.48
CA VAL A 547 -20.96 1.08 -4.14
C VAL A 547 -21.50 0.50 -5.44
N ASN A 548 -20.68 -0.14 -6.26
CA ASN A 548 -21.13 -0.80 -7.48
C ASN A 548 -22.10 -1.94 -7.19
N ASN A 549 -21.78 -2.82 -6.22
CA ASN A 549 -22.65 -3.93 -5.82
C ASN A 549 -24.03 -3.45 -5.32
N ILE A 550 -24.07 -2.40 -4.51
CA ILE A 550 -25.32 -1.78 -4.00
C ILE A 550 -26.14 -1.18 -5.16
N ARG A 551 -25.48 -0.56 -6.15
CA ARG A 551 -26.14 0.00 -7.34
C ARG A 551 -26.69 -1.11 -8.25
N GLU A 552 -26.00 -2.23 -8.40
CA GLU A 552 -26.49 -3.40 -9.12
C GLU A 552 -27.76 -4.00 -8.49
N GLN A 553 -27.93 -3.82 -7.18
CA GLN A 553 -29.18 -4.16 -6.46
C GLN A 553 -30.31 -3.11 -6.68
N GLY A 554 -30.09 -2.07 -7.49
CA GLY A 554 -31.05 -1.02 -7.79
C GLY A 554 -31.16 0.08 -6.73
N LYS A 555 -30.26 0.15 -5.75
CA LYS A 555 -30.22 1.22 -4.75
C LYS A 555 -29.34 2.37 -5.24
N LYS A 556 -29.73 3.62 -4.91
CA LYS A 556 -29.04 4.83 -5.37
C LYS A 556 -27.99 5.27 -4.37
N VAL A 557 -26.72 5.21 -4.77
CA VAL A 557 -25.56 5.62 -3.98
C VAL A 557 -24.47 6.14 -4.90
N ALA A 558 -23.68 7.08 -4.40
CA ALA A 558 -22.52 7.62 -5.11
C ALA A 558 -21.26 7.50 -4.25
N CYS A 559 -20.10 7.51 -4.90
CA CYS A 559 -18.83 7.57 -4.20
C CYS A 559 -17.87 8.59 -4.82
N THR A 560 -16.91 9.01 -4.00
CA THR A 560 -15.77 9.81 -4.42
C THR A 560 -14.56 9.50 -3.57
N HIS A 561 -13.36 9.91 -4.04
CA HIS A 561 -12.12 9.61 -3.34
C HIS A 561 -11.18 10.83 -3.33
N LEU A 562 -10.67 11.20 -2.14
CA LEU A 562 -9.76 12.31 -1.96
C LEU A 562 -8.31 11.86 -2.13
N ARG A 563 -7.62 12.44 -3.10
CA ARG A 563 -6.16 12.38 -3.23
C ARG A 563 -5.49 13.50 -2.44
N TYR A 564 -6.05 14.70 -2.50
CA TYR A 564 -5.49 15.89 -1.87
C TYR A 564 -6.19 16.15 -0.53
N MET A 565 -5.46 15.88 0.55
CA MET A 565 -5.95 16.04 1.91
C MET A 565 -5.76 17.47 2.40
N ASN A 566 -4.70 18.15 1.94
CA ASN A 566 -4.44 19.56 2.20
C ASN A 566 -3.56 20.19 1.10
N PRO A 567 -4.04 21.22 0.36
CA PRO A 567 -5.42 21.68 0.35
C PRO A 567 -6.36 20.67 -0.31
N MET A 568 -7.62 20.67 0.11
CA MET A 568 -8.65 19.86 -0.52
C MET A 568 -9.11 20.50 -1.85
N PRO A 569 -9.69 19.72 -2.80
CA PRO A 569 -10.22 20.23 -4.06
C PRO A 569 -11.20 21.39 -3.85
N SER A 570 -11.14 22.38 -4.75
CA SER A 570 -11.92 23.63 -4.63
C SER A 570 -13.43 23.40 -4.65
N ASN A 571 -13.89 22.44 -5.47
CA ASN A 571 -15.29 22.08 -5.62
C ASN A 571 -15.85 21.16 -4.53
N LEU A 572 -15.02 20.71 -3.55
CA LEU A 572 -15.46 19.73 -2.55
C LEU A 572 -16.67 20.21 -1.72
N ARG A 573 -16.73 21.51 -1.39
CA ARG A 573 -17.89 22.09 -0.69
C ARG A 573 -19.19 21.91 -1.47
N GLU A 574 -19.15 22.17 -2.76
CA GLU A 574 -20.31 22.05 -3.66
C GLU A 574 -20.72 20.58 -3.85
N VAL A 575 -19.74 19.68 -3.91
CA VAL A 575 -19.99 18.23 -3.98
C VAL A 575 -20.69 17.76 -2.70
N LEU A 576 -20.13 18.06 -1.53
CA LEU A 576 -20.72 17.64 -0.24
C LEU A 576 -22.15 18.18 -0.04
N ALA A 577 -22.43 19.41 -0.51
CA ALA A 577 -23.75 20.04 -0.36
C ALA A 577 -24.87 19.39 -1.20
N LYS A 578 -24.54 18.51 -2.16
CA LYS A 578 -25.53 17.79 -2.98
C LYS A 578 -26.12 16.57 -2.29
N PHE A 579 -25.50 16.09 -1.22
CA PHE A 579 -25.86 14.86 -0.54
C PHE A 579 -26.45 15.13 0.84
N ASP A 580 -27.47 14.38 1.22
CA ASP A 580 -28.10 14.48 2.51
C ASP A 580 -27.21 13.87 3.61
N GLN A 581 -26.43 12.85 3.24
CA GLN A 581 -25.53 12.11 4.15
C GLN A 581 -24.21 11.79 3.44
N VAL A 582 -23.13 11.76 4.22
CA VAL A 582 -21.79 11.38 3.76
C VAL A 582 -21.24 10.28 4.67
N LEU A 583 -20.97 9.10 4.13
CA LEU A 583 -20.28 8.00 4.82
C LEU A 583 -18.78 8.07 4.56
N ILE A 584 -17.96 7.97 5.61
CA ILE A 584 -16.50 8.02 5.49
C ILE A 584 -15.90 6.75 6.11
N PRO A 585 -15.57 5.74 5.30
CA PRO A 585 -14.78 4.60 5.75
C PRO A 585 -13.30 4.99 5.96
N GLU A 586 -12.78 4.83 7.18
CA GLU A 586 -11.40 5.15 7.53
C GLU A 586 -10.75 4.06 8.39
N LEU A 587 -9.50 3.73 8.10
CA LEU A 587 -8.69 2.84 8.94
C LEU A 587 -8.05 3.62 10.12
N ASN A 588 -8.88 4.41 10.79
CA ASN A 588 -8.57 5.21 11.97
C ASN A 588 -9.86 5.60 12.71
N ASN A 589 -9.77 6.37 13.76
CA ASN A 589 -10.92 6.78 14.57
C ASN A 589 -11.62 8.04 14.04
N GLY A 590 -11.85 8.16 12.74
CA GLY A 590 -12.64 9.23 12.10
C GLY A 590 -11.89 10.55 11.94
N GLN A 591 -10.61 10.53 11.58
CA GLN A 591 -9.78 11.72 11.45
C GLN A 591 -10.26 12.64 10.31
N LEU A 592 -10.51 12.11 9.11
CA LEU A 592 -11.05 12.88 8.00
C LEU A 592 -12.48 13.32 8.29
N ARG A 593 -13.31 12.45 8.87
CA ARG A 593 -14.68 12.78 9.27
C ARG A 593 -14.73 14.07 10.09
N LEU A 594 -13.90 14.16 11.12
CA LEU A 594 -13.87 15.36 11.99
C LEU A 594 -13.38 16.61 11.25
N ILE A 595 -12.41 16.46 10.35
CA ILE A 595 -11.93 17.57 9.51
C ILE A 595 -13.07 18.08 8.61
N LEU A 596 -13.80 17.17 7.95
CA LEU A 596 -14.90 17.57 7.04
C LEU A 596 -16.08 18.19 7.79
N ARG A 597 -16.47 17.62 8.93
CA ARG A 597 -17.50 18.22 9.81
C ARG A 597 -17.09 19.63 10.26
N GLY A 598 -15.86 19.81 10.72
CA GLY A 598 -15.38 21.12 11.18
C GLY A 598 -15.23 22.16 10.06
N LYS A 599 -14.75 21.74 8.89
CA LYS A 599 -14.45 22.67 7.77
C LYS A 599 -15.66 22.98 6.89
N TYR A 600 -16.54 22.00 6.69
CA TYR A 600 -17.65 22.12 5.73
C TYR A 600 -19.04 22.07 6.38
N LEU A 601 -19.14 21.74 7.67
CA LEU A 601 -20.39 21.61 8.42
C LEU A 601 -21.36 20.59 7.79
N CYS A 602 -20.81 19.52 7.20
CA CYS A 602 -21.60 18.45 6.60
C CYS A 602 -21.93 17.36 7.63
N ASP A 603 -23.04 16.64 7.45
CA ASP A 603 -23.37 15.46 8.27
C ASP A 603 -22.59 14.24 7.80
N ALA A 604 -21.30 14.20 8.16
CA ALA A 604 -20.43 13.09 7.87
C ALA A 604 -20.50 12.01 8.96
N ARG A 605 -20.81 10.78 8.55
CA ARG A 605 -20.87 9.58 9.37
C ARG A 605 -19.59 8.77 9.20
N GLY A 606 -19.07 8.14 10.24
CA GLY A 606 -17.83 7.37 10.19
C GLY A 606 -18.08 5.87 10.20
N LEU A 607 -17.43 5.15 9.30
CA LEU A 607 -17.19 3.72 9.45
C LEU A 607 -15.71 3.56 9.81
N ASN A 608 -15.43 3.36 11.10
CA ASN A 608 -14.07 3.39 11.62
C ASN A 608 -13.58 1.97 11.93
N LYS A 609 -12.42 1.58 11.37
CA LYS A 609 -11.81 0.26 11.60
C LYS A 609 -10.36 0.40 12.02
N ILE A 610 -10.00 -0.16 13.19
CA ILE A 610 -8.63 -0.12 13.73
C ILE A 610 -8.21 -1.55 14.10
N GLN A 611 -8.02 -2.39 13.08
CA GLN A 611 -7.71 -3.81 13.23
C GLN A 611 -6.40 -4.21 12.52
N GLY A 612 -5.69 -3.24 11.91
CA GLY A 612 -4.52 -3.54 11.10
C GLY A 612 -4.81 -4.31 9.81
N LYS A 613 -6.07 -4.29 9.34
CA LYS A 613 -6.56 -4.96 8.13
C LYS A 613 -7.32 -3.95 7.25
N PRO A 614 -7.32 -4.10 5.92
CA PRO A 614 -8.18 -3.31 5.04
C PRO A 614 -9.66 -3.58 5.31
N PHE A 615 -10.54 -2.70 4.83
CA PHE A 615 -11.97 -2.96 4.83
C PHE A 615 -12.33 -4.13 3.94
N LEU A 616 -13.27 -4.95 4.41
CA LEU A 616 -14.02 -5.86 3.56
C LEU A 616 -15.07 -5.07 2.78
N ILE A 617 -15.45 -5.55 1.61
CA ILE A 617 -16.51 -4.97 0.79
C ILE A 617 -17.83 -5.03 1.57
N GLU A 618 -18.12 -6.18 2.17
CA GLU A 618 -19.32 -6.43 2.97
C GLU A 618 -19.50 -5.44 4.14
N GLU A 619 -18.41 -5.05 4.84
CA GLU A 619 -18.47 -4.06 5.92
C GLU A 619 -18.99 -2.70 5.43
N ILE A 620 -18.60 -2.29 4.22
CA ILE A 620 -19.03 -1.03 3.62
C ILE A 620 -20.46 -1.15 3.08
N GLU A 621 -20.81 -2.28 2.45
CA GLU A 621 -22.17 -2.55 1.98
C GLU A 621 -23.19 -2.50 3.13
N GLN A 622 -22.91 -3.17 4.24
CA GLN A 622 -23.75 -3.13 5.46
C GLN A 622 -23.92 -1.71 5.98
N ALA A 623 -22.85 -0.91 6.01
CA ALA A 623 -22.91 0.48 6.43
C ALA A 623 -23.78 1.34 5.50
N ILE A 624 -23.65 1.15 4.18
CA ILE A 624 -24.50 1.83 3.19
C ILE A 624 -25.97 1.44 3.40
N GLU A 625 -26.27 0.17 3.59
CA GLU A 625 -27.64 -0.32 3.79
C GLU A 625 -28.30 0.25 5.04
N LEU A 626 -27.58 0.28 6.17
CA LEU A 626 -28.06 0.89 7.40
C LEU A 626 -28.38 2.38 7.26
N LEU A 627 -27.57 3.12 6.48
CA LEU A 627 -27.81 4.53 6.20
C LEU A 627 -29.01 4.73 5.26
N LEU A 628 -29.14 3.91 4.22
CA LEU A 628 -30.26 4.00 3.28
C LEU A 628 -31.60 3.60 3.90
N SER A 629 -31.61 2.66 4.87
CA SER A 629 -32.82 2.26 5.60
C SER A 629 -33.21 3.25 6.72
N GLY A 630 -32.30 4.16 7.10
CA GLY A 630 -32.48 5.03 8.27
C GLY A 630 -32.28 4.34 9.61
N GLU A 631 -31.74 3.13 9.61
CA GLU A 631 -31.46 2.33 10.82
C GLU A 631 -30.07 2.60 11.43
N TRP A 632 -29.30 3.47 10.80
CA TRP A 632 -28.04 3.95 11.41
C TRP A 632 -28.38 4.71 12.69
N GLY A 633 -28.18 4.10 13.84
CA GLY A 633 -28.45 4.72 15.14
C GLY A 633 -27.57 5.95 15.40
N ASP A 634 -27.80 6.60 16.54
CA ASP A 634 -26.96 7.72 17.03
C ASP A 634 -25.50 7.31 17.32
N ALA A 635 -25.16 6.04 17.14
CA ALA A 635 -23.81 5.54 17.20
C ALA A 635 -22.96 6.25 16.15
N GLU A 636 -21.95 6.98 16.58
CA GLU A 636 -21.06 7.74 15.70
C GLU A 636 -20.20 6.86 14.78
N ALA A 637 -20.18 5.52 14.99
CA ALA A 637 -19.48 4.54 14.19
C ALA A 637 -20.09 3.14 14.40
N LEU A 638 -20.05 2.26 13.37
CA LEU A 638 -20.44 0.84 13.49
C LEU A 638 -19.58 0.03 14.48
N TYR A 639 -18.42 0.54 14.84
CA TYR A 639 -17.57 0.02 15.91
C TYR A 639 -17.49 1.05 17.04
N PRO A 640 -18.58 1.23 17.84
CA PRO A 640 -18.54 2.11 18.98
C PRO A 640 -17.48 1.57 19.95
N VAL A 641 -16.61 2.44 20.41
CA VAL A 641 -15.92 2.19 21.67
C VAL A 641 -17.00 2.41 22.75
N ASP A 642 -17.84 1.40 22.97
CA ASP A 642 -18.72 1.41 24.11
C ASP A 642 -17.84 1.50 25.36
N GLY A 643 -18.20 2.38 26.28
CA GLY A 643 -17.46 2.59 27.52
C GLY A 643 -17.36 1.36 28.44
N ASN A 644 -17.85 0.21 28.01
CA ASN A 644 -17.70 -1.11 28.58
C ASN A 644 -16.79 -1.98 27.71
N VAL A 645 -15.54 -1.56 27.53
CA VAL A 645 -14.51 -2.51 27.12
C VAL A 645 -14.34 -3.47 28.30
N ASP A 646 -14.87 -4.68 28.18
CA ASP A 646 -14.50 -5.75 29.10
C ASP A 646 -13.02 -6.08 28.85
N VAL A 647 -12.16 -5.41 29.60
CA VAL A 647 -10.69 -5.59 29.51
C VAL A 647 -10.26 -7.02 29.86
N ASN A 648 -11.17 -7.85 30.35
CA ASN A 648 -10.91 -9.25 30.70
C ASN A 648 -11.45 -10.24 29.65
N ALA A 649 -12.36 -9.84 28.75
CA ALA A 649 -12.98 -10.76 27.78
C ALA A 649 -12.00 -11.27 26.73
N GLN A 650 -10.92 -10.55 26.40
CA GLN A 650 -9.92 -10.96 25.41
C GLN A 650 -8.71 -11.70 26.00
N ALA A 651 -8.57 -11.80 27.31
CA ALA A 651 -7.48 -12.55 27.93
C ALA A 651 -7.67 -14.08 27.87
N LEU A 652 -8.80 -14.57 27.38
CA LEU A 652 -9.16 -16.00 27.35
C LEU A 652 -9.19 -16.61 25.93
N GLU A 653 -8.89 -15.86 24.86
CA GLU A 653 -8.88 -16.36 23.47
C GLU A 653 -7.56 -16.13 22.72
N VAL A 654 -6.43 -16.17 23.41
CA VAL A 654 -5.10 -16.19 22.76
C VAL A 654 -4.44 -17.54 22.93
#